data_fc440f13d26cd006f6736c32f2e0ef07
#
_entry.id   fc440f13d26cd006f6736c32f2e0ef07
#
_cell.length_a   1.000
_cell.length_b   1.000
_cell.length_c   1.000
_cell.angle_alpha   90.00
_cell.angle_beta   90.00
_cell.angle_gamma   90.00
#
_symmetry.space_group_name_H-M   'P 1'
#
loop_
_entity.id
_entity.type
_entity.pdbx_description
1 polymer ?
#
loop_
_entity_poly.entity_id
_entity_poly.type
_entity_poly.pdbx_seq_one_letter_code
_entity_poly.pdbx_strand_id
1 'polypeptide(L)'
;MKREKILLIDGHSILSRAFYGVPFLNNKEGIPTNGIYGFLNILFKEIELEETEYVAVAFDVPKPTFRHKLFPEYKGTRKGMPEELKEQVPLLQELLRKMHMPLLMMEGFEADDILGTVAKQMQAEGKEVVVVSGDRDLLQLSDEHIKISIPKTSKGETKVYSYYPKDVEEEWGVSPIEFIDLKALMGDSSDNIPGVPGMGEKTATWIIQKYKSIEEAYAHAEDPEFKVPRKPSAGKDLKENFELAKLSKELATINIHVPISLNFSDCKWENYANSESKELIRKWEFRSLYSRFEEAESTAEKKLSLPAWKDVEDPYLAKIAFKDAKKQKSAGIFLQADPSDGGKLYVYLCLSDTRLYRIPLSLCEEELTELLKEGEYFTLQLKDQYHLWEELLEGEIHDLSLGAYLLNPLKDSYAYDDLARDYMDLVLPGKKELQNTAEEGLYSAFVSWQAKNRIFQELKDTEQWELYRDVEEPLVPVLFRMEKAGILVDKEALLSYGEELKKNIAMLQEEIYSMAGEEFNINSPQQLGGILFEKMQLPGGKKTKTGYSTAVDVLEKLQEDYPIVGKILEYRTYSKLNSTYAEGLSNYVGEDQRIHGSFQQMVTATGRLSSTEPNLQNIPIRTEMGRVFRSVFIPKEGSVFLDADYSQVELRLLASLSKDEKLIEAYRKDADIHRVTASEVFHVPLEEVTPELRRNAKAVNFGIVYGISAFGLSEGLSISRQEAKEYIERYFTSYPKVKEYLDGEVAFAREHSFVKTLFGRRRPLPEIHASNFMRRSFSERVAMNAPIQGTAADIIKKAMVIVDQKLSEKNCQSRIVLQIHDELLLEVVKEELETVKDILISAMEHVVSLPVPLIVEATVGNNWDEAH
;
A
#
# COMPACT_ATOMS: atom_id res chain seq x y z
N MET A 1 21.74 22.63 -38.54
CA MET A 1 21.01 23.11 -37.37
C MET A 1 20.10 21.96 -36.96
N LYS A 2 20.03 21.60 -35.65
CA LYS A 2 19.07 20.61 -35.13
C LYS A 2 17.68 21.21 -35.43
N ARG A 3 16.76 20.44 -36.01
CA ARG A 3 15.38 20.93 -36.27
C ARG A 3 14.70 21.11 -34.91
N GLU A 4 13.85 22.11 -34.76
CA GLU A 4 13.01 22.29 -33.58
C GLU A 4 12.00 21.15 -33.51
N LYS A 5 11.72 20.67 -32.31
CA LYS A 5 10.90 19.48 -32.06
C LYS A 5 9.68 19.86 -31.22
N ILE A 6 8.52 19.27 -31.52
CA ILE A 6 7.29 19.39 -30.73
C ILE A 6 6.80 18.03 -30.24
N LEU A 7 6.30 18.02 -29.02
CA LEU A 7 5.64 16.87 -28.39
C LEU A 7 4.12 17.07 -28.42
N LEU A 8 3.42 16.18 -29.09
CA LEU A 8 1.96 16.15 -29.17
C LEU A 8 1.42 14.97 -28.37
N ILE A 9 0.59 15.22 -27.37
CA ILE A 9 0.16 14.20 -26.42
C ILE A 9 -1.34 13.92 -26.55
N ASP A 10 -1.70 12.65 -26.63
CA ASP A 10 -3.07 12.16 -26.47
C ASP A 10 -3.46 12.17 -25.00
N GLY A 11 -4.23 13.18 -24.57
CA GLY A 11 -4.57 13.39 -23.18
C GLY A 11 -5.39 12.26 -22.55
N HIS A 12 -6.41 11.76 -23.26
CA HIS A 12 -7.26 10.68 -22.74
C HIS A 12 -6.52 9.34 -22.72
N SER A 13 -5.78 9.00 -23.74
CA SER A 13 -5.05 7.75 -23.83
C SER A 13 -3.98 7.65 -22.74
N ILE A 14 -3.17 8.72 -22.59
CA ILE A 14 -2.10 8.74 -21.57
C ILE A 14 -2.68 8.81 -20.15
N LEU A 15 -3.74 9.60 -19.89
CA LEU A 15 -4.41 9.63 -18.59
C LEU A 15 -5.00 8.27 -18.21
N SER A 16 -5.68 7.61 -19.14
CA SER A 16 -6.23 6.27 -18.93
C SER A 16 -5.13 5.25 -18.63
N ARG A 17 -4.04 5.28 -19.39
CA ARG A 17 -2.89 4.41 -19.19
C ARG A 17 -2.23 4.63 -17.84
N ALA A 18 -2.06 5.89 -17.43
CA ALA A 18 -1.54 6.28 -16.12
C ALA A 18 -2.44 5.80 -14.99
N PHE A 19 -3.75 5.97 -15.13
CA PHE A 19 -4.74 5.54 -14.14
C PHE A 19 -4.67 4.04 -13.84
N TYR A 20 -4.49 3.19 -14.85
CA TYR A 20 -4.36 1.74 -14.67
C TYR A 20 -2.93 1.28 -14.34
N GLY A 21 -1.92 2.11 -14.64
CA GLY A 21 -0.50 1.79 -14.43
C GLY A 21 0.06 2.21 -13.07
N VAL A 22 -0.56 3.19 -12.41
CA VAL A 22 -0.17 3.73 -11.10
C VAL A 22 -1.12 3.18 -10.03
N PRO A 23 -0.61 2.72 -8.87
CA PRO A 23 -1.46 2.39 -7.74
C PRO A 23 -2.42 3.53 -7.42
N PHE A 24 -3.59 3.18 -6.89
CA PHE A 24 -4.60 4.18 -6.62
C PHE A 24 -4.13 5.19 -5.55
N LEU A 25 -4.22 6.48 -5.87
CA LEU A 25 -3.86 7.59 -5.00
C LEU A 25 -5.05 8.53 -4.86
N ASN A 26 -5.28 9.00 -3.63
CA ASN A 26 -6.20 10.09 -3.32
C ASN A 26 -5.45 11.18 -2.58
N ASN A 27 -5.93 12.42 -2.68
CA ASN A 27 -5.52 13.48 -1.76
C ASN A 27 -6.31 13.37 -0.42
N LYS A 28 -6.03 14.24 0.54
CA LYS A 28 -6.72 14.31 1.85
C LYS A 28 -8.23 14.52 1.74
N GLU A 29 -8.71 15.13 0.66
CA GLU A 29 -10.13 15.35 0.39
C GLU A 29 -10.82 14.12 -0.25
N GLY A 30 -10.09 13.01 -0.48
CA GLY A 30 -10.60 11.81 -1.11
C GLY A 30 -10.72 11.88 -2.63
N ILE A 31 -10.18 12.94 -3.27
CA ILE A 31 -10.19 13.10 -4.72
C ILE A 31 -9.18 12.14 -5.35
N PRO A 32 -9.57 11.30 -6.32
CA PRO A 32 -8.65 10.40 -7.01
C PRO A 32 -7.66 11.19 -7.86
N THR A 33 -6.36 10.89 -7.74
CA THR A 33 -5.27 11.66 -8.35
C THR A 33 -4.21 10.81 -9.05
N ASN A 34 -4.29 9.48 -8.96
CA ASN A 34 -3.30 8.56 -9.51
C ASN A 34 -3.09 8.71 -11.04
N GLY A 35 -4.17 8.93 -11.79
CA GLY A 35 -4.09 9.15 -13.24
C GLY A 35 -3.36 10.45 -13.58
N ILE A 36 -3.67 11.55 -12.89
CA ILE A 36 -3.02 12.85 -13.08
C ILE A 36 -1.53 12.75 -12.71
N TYR A 37 -1.22 12.14 -11.58
CA TYR A 37 0.16 11.91 -11.14
C TYR A 37 0.97 11.11 -12.17
N GLY A 38 0.42 10.00 -12.64
CA GLY A 38 1.08 9.17 -13.64
C GLY A 38 1.19 9.85 -15.01
N PHE A 39 0.18 10.67 -15.38
CA PHE A 39 0.23 11.49 -16.59
C PHE A 39 1.41 12.48 -16.56
N LEU A 40 1.57 13.21 -15.45
CA LEU A 40 2.68 14.15 -15.28
C LEU A 40 4.04 13.45 -15.32
N ASN A 41 4.17 12.29 -14.71
CA ASN A 41 5.41 11.51 -14.78
C ASN A 41 5.75 11.07 -16.20
N ILE A 42 4.75 10.67 -17.00
CA ILE A 42 4.95 10.35 -18.42
C ILE A 42 5.31 11.60 -19.20
N LEU A 43 4.59 12.70 -18.99
CA LEU A 43 4.82 13.98 -19.65
C LEU A 43 6.27 14.46 -19.44
N PHE A 44 6.71 14.55 -18.19
CA PHE A 44 8.08 15.01 -17.88
C PHE A 44 9.14 14.06 -18.44
N LYS A 45 8.91 12.75 -18.38
CA LYS A 45 9.83 11.76 -18.94
C LYS A 45 9.97 11.89 -20.46
N GLU A 46 8.87 12.11 -21.17
CA GLU A 46 8.89 12.31 -22.64
C GLU A 46 9.58 13.63 -23.01
N ILE A 47 9.35 14.71 -22.26
CA ILE A 47 10.03 16.00 -22.46
C ILE A 47 11.55 15.86 -22.31
N GLU A 48 12.00 15.17 -21.25
CA GLU A 48 13.42 14.91 -20.99
C GLU A 48 14.05 14.01 -22.05
N LEU A 49 13.35 12.92 -22.41
CA LEU A 49 13.83 11.97 -23.42
C LEU A 49 13.98 12.62 -24.80
N GLU A 50 13.04 13.50 -25.16
CA GLU A 50 12.99 14.15 -26.45
C GLU A 50 13.78 15.47 -26.52
N GLU A 51 14.24 15.97 -25.36
CA GLU A 51 14.95 17.25 -25.25
C GLU A 51 14.17 18.38 -25.95
N THR A 52 12.85 18.49 -25.68
CA THR A 52 11.99 19.49 -26.33
C THR A 52 11.45 20.52 -25.34
N GLU A 53 11.28 21.77 -25.86
CA GLU A 53 10.65 22.86 -25.10
C GLU A 53 9.22 23.14 -25.59
N TYR A 54 8.69 22.36 -26.56
CA TYR A 54 7.39 22.62 -27.18
C TYR A 54 6.45 21.42 -26.96
N VAL A 55 5.30 21.67 -26.33
CA VAL A 55 4.32 20.64 -25.98
C VAL A 55 2.90 21.12 -26.24
N ALA A 56 2.04 20.26 -26.76
CA ALA A 56 0.59 20.48 -26.82
C ALA A 56 -0.15 19.15 -26.49
N VAL A 57 -1.34 19.25 -25.92
CA VAL A 57 -2.11 18.07 -25.48
C VAL A 57 -3.49 18.10 -26.15
N ALA A 58 -3.87 17.00 -26.81
CA ALA A 58 -5.20 16.85 -27.41
C ALA A 58 -6.14 16.06 -26.52
N PHE A 59 -7.41 16.44 -26.44
CA PHE A 59 -8.47 15.74 -25.73
C PHE A 59 -9.71 15.55 -26.60
N ASP A 60 -10.36 14.39 -26.45
CA ASP A 60 -11.68 14.16 -27.02
C ASP A 60 -12.73 15.07 -26.37
N VAL A 61 -13.72 15.46 -27.14
CA VAL A 61 -14.92 16.13 -26.64
C VAL A 61 -16.05 15.09 -26.51
N PRO A 62 -16.83 15.08 -25.41
CA PRO A 62 -17.88 14.10 -25.18
C PRO A 62 -19.11 14.35 -26.10
N LYS A 63 -18.91 14.34 -27.40
CA LYS A 63 -19.92 14.52 -28.45
C LYS A 63 -19.67 13.53 -29.59
N PRO A 64 -20.74 13.10 -30.32
CA PRO A 64 -20.58 12.21 -31.44
C PRO A 64 -19.65 12.79 -32.53
N THR A 65 -18.75 11.94 -33.03
CA THR A 65 -17.81 12.29 -34.10
C THR A 65 -18.39 11.93 -35.49
N PHE A 66 -17.70 12.25 -36.59
CA PHE A 66 -18.10 11.84 -37.93
C PHE A 66 -18.16 10.31 -38.07
N ARG A 67 -17.32 9.56 -37.31
CA ARG A 67 -17.35 8.08 -37.30
C ARG A 67 -18.66 7.52 -36.76
N HIS A 68 -19.21 8.12 -35.70
CA HIS A 68 -20.52 7.74 -35.16
C HIS A 68 -21.68 8.03 -36.16
N LYS A 69 -21.53 9.08 -37.02
CA LYS A 69 -22.52 9.35 -38.07
C LYS A 69 -22.41 8.34 -39.22
N LEU A 70 -21.19 7.88 -39.51
CA LEU A 70 -20.92 6.89 -40.55
C LEU A 70 -21.33 5.49 -40.07
N PHE A 71 -21.02 5.14 -38.85
CA PHE A 71 -21.32 3.84 -38.23
C PHE A 71 -21.78 4.04 -36.79
N PRO A 72 -23.12 4.01 -36.52
CA PRO A 72 -23.68 4.28 -35.18
C PRO A 72 -23.19 3.34 -34.08
N GLU A 73 -22.75 2.13 -34.45
CA GLU A 73 -22.24 1.12 -33.50
C GLU A 73 -20.73 1.33 -33.18
N TYR A 74 -20.07 2.31 -33.79
CA TYR A 74 -18.67 2.64 -33.52
C TYR A 74 -18.45 2.91 -32.02
N LYS A 75 -17.44 2.25 -31.43
CA LYS A 75 -17.15 2.26 -29.98
C LYS A 75 -18.31 1.80 -29.07
N GLY A 76 -19.39 1.25 -29.63
CA GLY A 76 -20.59 0.84 -28.86
C GLY A 76 -20.35 -0.30 -27.86
N THR A 77 -19.29 -1.08 -28.02
CA THR A 77 -18.89 -2.16 -27.12
C THR A 77 -18.01 -1.72 -25.96
N ARG A 78 -17.51 -0.46 -25.98
CA ARG A 78 -16.64 0.07 -24.91
C ARG A 78 -17.43 0.19 -23.62
N LYS A 79 -16.90 -0.36 -22.53
CA LYS A 79 -17.39 -0.06 -21.17
C LYS A 79 -17.13 1.40 -20.87
N GLY A 80 -18.10 2.07 -20.25
CA GLY A 80 -17.93 3.49 -19.85
C GLY A 80 -16.68 3.68 -19.01
N MET A 81 -16.12 4.90 -19.07
CA MET A 81 -14.99 5.32 -18.24
C MET A 81 -15.37 5.19 -16.75
N PRO A 82 -14.52 4.61 -15.88
CA PRO A 82 -14.74 4.62 -14.44
C PRO A 82 -14.95 6.04 -13.91
N GLU A 83 -15.83 6.23 -12.94
CA GLU A 83 -16.14 7.56 -12.40
C GLU A 83 -14.87 8.23 -11.85
N GLU A 84 -14.00 7.49 -11.18
CA GLU A 84 -12.74 8.00 -10.63
C GLU A 84 -11.77 8.50 -11.70
N LEU A 85 -11.79 7.92 -12.89
CA LEU A 85 -11.01 8.41 -14.03
C LEU A 85 -11.70 9.60 -14.69
N LYS A 86 -13.02 9.56 -14.79
CA LYS A 86 -13.83 10.65 -15.37
C LYS A 86 -13.71 11.95 -14.58
N GLU A 87 -13.64 11.86 -13.24
CA GLU A 87 -13.39 13.00 -12.35
C GLU A 87 -12.01 13.62 -12.58
N GLN A 88 -10.99 12.84 -12.95
CA GLN A 88 -9.63 13.33 -13.18
C GLN A 88 -9.43 14.06 -14.50
N VAL A 89 -10.30 13.84 -15.51
CA VAL A 89 -10.16 14.51 -16.83
C VAL A 89 -10.23 16.04 -16.68
N PRO A 90 -11.30 16.64 -16.11
CA PRO A 90 -11.37 18.10 -15.96
C PRO A 90 -10.28 18.67 -15.05
N LEU A 91 -9.88 17.93 -14.02
CA LEU A 91 -8.80 18.33 -13.10
C LEU A 91 -7.46 18.39 -13.82
N LEU A 92 -7.14 17.38 -14.63
CA LEU A 92 -5.93 17.39 -15.46
C LEU A 92 -5.96 18.56 -16.47
N GLN A 93 -7.08 18.78 -17.15
CA GLN A 93 -7.22 19.90 -18.08
C GLN A 93 -7.05 21.26 -17.39
N GLU A 94 -7.55 21.41 -16.17
CA GLU A 94 -7.34 22.61 -15.37
C GLU A 94 -5.85 22.83 -15.06
N LEU A 95 -5.16 21.79 -14.58
CA LEU A 95 -3.73 21.84 -14.28
C LEU A 95 -2.91 22.21 -15.53
N LEU A 96 -3.15 21.56 -16.67
CA LEU A 96 -2.42 21.83 -17.90
C LEU A 96 -2.62 23.27 -18.40
N ARG A 97 -3.86 23.83 -18.26
CA ARG A 97 -4.09 25.26 -18.57
C ARG A 97 -3.29 26.18 -17.65
N LYS A 98 -3.23 25.85 -16.33
CA LYS A 98 -2.43 26.61 -15.37
C LYS A 98 -0.92 26.45 -15.61
N MET A 99 -0.50 25.32 -16.19
CA MET A 99 0.86 25.11 -16.69
C MET A 99 1.14 25.82 -18.04
N HIS A 100 0.19 26.58 -18.56
CA HIS A 100 0.24 27.28 -19.86
C HIS A 100 0.44 26.34 -21.07
N MET A 101 0.01 25.07 -20.95
CA MET A 101 0.07 24.12 -22.06
C MET A 101 -1.15 24.28 -23.00
N PRO A 102 -0.97 24.38 -24.33
CA PRO A 102 -2.07 24.38 -25.26
C PRO A 102 -2.89 23.11 -25.21
N LEU A 103 -4.20 23.24 -25.04
CA LEU A 103 -5.16 22.14 -25.08
C LEU A 103 -5.92 22.19 -26.40
N LEU A 104 -5.84 21.11 -27.16
CA LEU A 104 -6.46 20.99 -28.49
C LEU A 104 -7.72 20.14 -28.37
N MET A 105 -8.86 20.72 -28.71
CA MET A 105 -10.17 20.06 -28.67
C MET A 105 -11.05 20.58 -29.77
N MET A 106 -11.78 19.70 -30.46
CA MET A 106 -12.71 20.10 -31.53
C MET A 106 -13.92 19.17 -31.60
N GLU A 107 -15.13 19.76 -31.62
CA GLU A 107 -16.36 19.00 -31.77
C GLU A 107 -16.43 18.30 -33.13
N GLY A 108 -16.88 17.05 -33.12
CA GLY A 108 -17.05 16.24 -34.33
C GLY A 108 -15.82 15.44 -34.76
N PHE A 109 -14.67 15.63 -34.12
CA PHE A 109 -13.41 14.93 -34.37
C PHE A 109 -12.89 14.29 -33.09
N GLU A 110 -12.05 13.29 -33.24
CA GLU A 110 -11.36 12.63 -32.11
C GLU A 110 -9.96 13.24 -31.92
N ALA A 111 -9.37 13.01 -30.71
CA ALA A 111 -8.02 13.47 -30.40
C ALA A 111 -6.98 13.01 -31.45
N ASP A 112 -7.12 11.79 -31.95
CA ASP A 112 -6.24 11.20 -32.96
C ASP A 112 -6.27 12.00 -34.29
N ASP A 113 -7.47 12.46 -34.71
CA ASP A 113 -7.63 13.29 -35.93
C ASP A 113 -6.96 14.65 -35.74
N ILE A 114 -7.10 15.24 -34.54
CA ILE A 114 -6.47 16.51 -34.20
C ILE A 114 -4.94 16.35 -34.16
N LEU A 115 -4.43 15.32 -33.52
CA LEU A 115 -3.00 15.01 -33.45
C LEU A 115 -2.43 14.76 -34.85
N GLY A 116 -3.11 13.97 -35.67
CA GLY A 116 -2.70 13.70 -37.06
C GLY A 116 -2.63 14.97 -37.93
N THR A 117 -3.64 15.85 -37.82
CA THR A 117 -3.69 17.12 -38.55
C THR A 117 -2.56 18.05 -38.10
N VAL A 118 -2.37 18.25 -36.80
CA VAL A 118 -1.33 19.12 -36.25
C VAL A 118 0.06 18.54 -36.51
N ALA A 119 0.25 17.22 -36.41
CA ALA A 119 1.53 16.60 -36.73
C ALA A 119 1.94 16.89 -38.21
N LYS A 120 1.00 16.75 -39.15
CA LYS A 120 1.26 17.06 -40.57
C LYS A 120 1.48 18.55 -40.85
N GLN A 121 0.78 19.44 -40.08
CA GLN A 121 1.02 20.87 -40.13
C GLN A 121 2.45 21.21 -39.67
N MET A 122 2.87 20.73 -38.51
CA MET A 122 4.19 20.98 -37.95
C MET A 122 5.31 20.41 -38.84
N GLN A 123 5.09 19.22 -39.41
CA GLN A 123 6.00 18.63 -40.38
C GLN A 123 6.17 19.53 -41.61
N ALA A 124 5.06 20.09 -42.15
CA ALA A 124 5.10 21.00 -43.29
C ALA A 124 5.85 22.32 -42.97
N GLU A 125 5.85 22.74 -41.67
CA GLU A 125 6.63 23.87 -41.15
C GLU A 125 8.12 23.51 -40.88
N GLY A 126 8.53 22.28 -41.24
CA GLY A 126 9.92 21.81 -41.08
C GLY A 126 10.32 21.41 -39.69
N LYS A 127 9.36 21.13 -38.80
CA LYS A 127 9.61 20.68 -37.42
C LYS A 127 9.70 19.14 -37.34
N GLU A 128 10.41 18.64 -36.33
CA GLU A 128 10.33 17.25 -35.91
C GLU A 128 9.13 17.10 -34.97
N VAL A 129 8.36 16.03 -35.12
CA VAL A 129 7.15 15.79 -34.31
C VAL A 129 7.25 14.47 -33.57
N VAL A 130 6.90 14.47 -32.31
CA VAL A 130 6.73 13.25 -31.51
C VAL A 130 5.28 13.19 -31.03
N VAL A 131 4.54 12.16 -31.44
CA VAL A 131 3.18 11.93 -31.02
C VAL A 131 3.21 10.86 -29.92
N VAL A 132 2.74 11.21 -28.72
CA VAL A 132 2.71 10.33 -27.54
C VAL A 132 1.29 9.83 -27.31
N SER A 133 1.04 8.55 -27.50
CA SER A 133 -0.25 7.93 -27.24
C SER A 133 -0.08 6.45 -26.84
N GLY A 134 -1.08 5.90 -26.21
CA GLY A 134 -1.22 4.46 -26.00
C GLY A 134 -1.90 3.75 -27.16
N ASP A 135 -2.47 4.51 -28.10
CA ASP A 135 -3.20 3.97 -29.25
C ASP A 135 -2.25 3.64 -30.40
N ARG A 136 -2.36 2.44 -30.92
CA ARG A 136 -1.54 1.94 -32.04
C ARG A 136 -2.04 2.44 -33.39
N ASP A 137 -3.26 2.94 -33.45
CA ASP A 137 -3.80 3.44 -34.72
C ASP A 137 -3.02 4.67 -35.22
N LEU A 138 -2.38 5.40 -34.30
CA LEU A 138 -1.46 6.49 -34.63
C LEU A 138 -0.18 6.06 -35.37
N LEU A 139 0.16 4.75 -35.39
CA LEU A 139 1.29 4.22 -36.14
C LEU A 139 1.17 4.53 -37.65
N GLN A 140 -0.04 4.70 -38.17
CA GLN A 140 -0.29 5.12 -39.57
C GLN A 140 0.28 6.50 -39.92
N LEU A 141 0.54 7.35 -38.88
CA LEU A 141 1.11 8.70 -39.08
C LEU A 141 2.63 8.72 -39.13
N SER A 142 3.29 7.62 -38.72
CA SER A 142 4.74 7.54 -38.62
C SER A 142 5.41 7.81 -39.96
N ASP A 143 6.38 8.74 -40.01
CA ASP A 143 7.25 9.01 -41.15
C ASP A 143 8.66 9.46 -40.71
N GLU A 144 9.52 9.90 -41.63
CA GLU A 144 10.90 10.31 -41.34
C GLU A 144 10.99 11.46 -40.30
N HIS A 145 9.92 12.27 -40.14
CA HIS A 145 9.86 13.45 -39.29
C HIS A 145 8.75 13.37 -38.22
N ILE A 146 7.92 12.33 -38.26
CA ILE A 146 6.88 12.07 -37.25
C ILE A 146 7.18 10.73 -36.57
N LYS A 147 7.59 10.80 -35.34
CA LYS A 147 7.81 9.65 -34.47
C LYS A 147 6.58 9.39 -33.61
N ILE A 148 6.18 8.12 -33.45
CA ILE A 148 5.13 7.71 -32.50
C ILE A 148 5.80 7.12 -31.26
N SER A 149 5.47 7.67 -30.10
CA SER A 149 5.97 7.24 -28.79
C SER A 149 4.84 6.56 -28.02
N ILE A 150 5.05 5.30 -27.64
CA ILE A 150 4.07 4.51 -26.88
C ILE A 150 4.64 4.16 -25.51
N PRO A 151 4.30 4.93 -24.45
CA PRO A 151 4.72 4.61 -23.09
C PRO A 151 3.94 3.40 -22.54
N LYS A 152 4.62 2.47 -21.87
CA LYS A 152 4.03 1.32 -21.16
C LYS A 152 4.45 1.37 -19.71
N THR A 153 3.51 1.58 -18.78
CA THR A 153 3.75 1.55 -17.35
C THR A 153 3.41 0.17 -16.78
N SER A 154 4.34 -0.42 -16.04
CA SER A 154 4.15 -1.69 -15.34
C SER A 154 4.92 -1.67 -14.03
N LYS A 155 4.24 -2.02 -12.92
CA LYS A 155 4.82 -2.02 -11.56
C LYS A 155 5.48 -0.69 -11.16
N GLY A 156 4.89 0.43 -11.59
CA GLY A 156 5.40 1.78 -11.28
C GLY A 156 6.55 2.27 -12.19
N GLU A 157 7.10 1.41 -13.07
CA GLU A 157 8.12 1.81 -14.05
C GLU A 157 7.50 2.03 -15.43
N THR A 158 7.83 3.15 -16.06
CA THR A 158 7.39 3.49 -17.44
C THR A 158 8.52 3.26 -18.43
N LYS A 159 8.29 2.36 -19.38
CA LYS A 159 9.16 2.15 -20.57
C LYS A 159 8.51 2.80 -21.78
N VAL A 160 9.31 3.48 -22.59
CA VAL A 160 8.88 4.17 -23.80
C VAL A 160 9.33 3.35 -25.02
N TYR A 161 8.41 3.09 -25.94
CA TYR A 161 8.68 2.45 -27.22
C TYR A 161 8.50 3.46 -28.34
N SER A 162 9.53 3.65 -29.14
CA SER A 162 9.56 4.62 -30.24
C SER A 162 9.38 3.92 -31.57
N TYR A 163 8.55 4.48 -32.47
CA TYR A 163 8.24 3.93 -33.77
C TYR A 163 8.47 4.97 -34.89
N TYR A 164 9.47 4.71 -35.72
CA TYR A 164 9.62 5.27 -37.06
C TYR A 164 9.08 4.28 -38.10
N PRO A 165 8.97 4.62 -39.37
CA PRO A 165 8.45 3.72 -40.41
C PRO A 165 9.09 2.33 -40.39
N LYS A 166 10.39 2.25 -40.23
CA LYS A 166 11.15 1.00 -40.15
C LYS A 166 10.73 0.13 -38.97
N ASP A 167 10.49 0.75 -37.82
CA ASP A 167 10.08 0.00 -36.59
C ASP A 167 8.66 -0.57 -36.78
N VAL A 168 7.77 0.15 -37.47
CA VAL A 168 6.43 -0.31 -37.84
C VAL A 168 6.51 -1.52 -38.76
N GLU A 169 7.36 -1.41 -39.82
CA GLU A 169 7.57 -2.51 -40.78
C GLU A 169 8.19 -3.76 -40.10
N GLU A 170 9.13 -3.58 -39.16
CA GLU A 170 9.75 -4.69 -38.43
C GLU A 170 8.77 -5.39 -37.50
N GLU A 171 7.92 -4.65 -36.78
CA GLU A 171 6.95 -5.23 -35.82
C GLU A 171 5.69 -5.78 -36.49
N TRP A 172 5.16 -5.08 -37.51
CA TRP A 172 3.85 -5.39 -38.12
C TRP A 172 3.91 -5.98 -39.54
N GLY A 173 5.07 -5.91 -40.17
CA GLY A 173 5.29 -6.43 -41.53
C GLY A 173 4.64 -5.60 -42.64
N VAL A 174 4.16 -4.39 -42.34
CA VAL A 174 3.54 -3.45 -43.27
C VAL A 174 4.03 -2.04 -43.00
N SER A 175 4.05 -1.19 -44.04
CA SER A 175 4.40 0.22 -43.86
C SER A 175 3.31 0.99 -43.08
N PRO A 176 3.63 2.18 -42.53
CA PRO A 176 2.65 2.97 -41.78
C PRO A 176 1.34 3.23 -42.55
N ILE A 177 1.41 3.54 -43.82
CA ILE A 177 0.21 3.78 -44.63
C ILE A 177 -0.59 2.48 -44.92
N GLU A 178 0.10 1.36 -45.09
CA GLU A 178 -0.50 0.04 -45.28
C GLU A 178 -1.13 -0.48 -43.97
N PHE A 179 -0.79 0.07 -42.80
CA PHE A 179 -1.39 -0.26 -41.51
C PHE A 179 -2.91 0.05 -41.50
N ILE A 180 -3.37 1.05 -42.25
CA ILE A 180 -4.80 1.35 -42.42
C ILE A 180 -5.52 0.17 -43.08
N ASP A 181 -4.95 -0.34 -44.18
CA ASP A 181 -5.52 -1.48 -44.92
C ASP A 181 -5.46 -2.79 -44.09
N LEU A 182 -4.42 -2.96 -43.28
CA LEU A 182 -4.31 -4.05 -42.32
C LEU A 182 -5.48 -4.01 -41.35
N LYS A 183 -5.76 -2.85 -40.75
CA LYS A 183 -6.91 -2.65 -39.83
C LYS A 183 -8.25 -2.81 -40.55
N ALA A 184 -8.36 -2.39 -41.79
CA ALA A 184 -9.57 -2.57 -42.58
C ALA A 184 -9.95 -4.04 -42.80
N LEU A 185 -8.96 -4.93 -42.94
CA LEU A 185 -9.20 -6.37 -43.08
C LEU A 185 -9.43 -7.05 -41.73
N MET A 186 -8.60 -6.78 -40.72
CA MET A 186 -8.70 -7.50 -39.42
C MET A 186 -9.79 -6.95 -38.50
N GLY A 187 -10.22 -5.71 -38.70
CA GLY A 187 -11.12 -4.99 -37.81
C GLY A 187 -10.43 -4.59 -36.50
N ASP A 188 -11.19 -3.98 -35.61
CA ASP A 188 -10.78 -3.66 -34.24
C ASP A 188 -11.94 -3.87 -33.25
N SER A 189 -11.78 -4.85 -32.37
CA SER A 189 -12.80 -5.16 -31.37
C SER A 189 -12.92 -4.09 -30.28
N SER A 190 -11.88 -3.29 -30.05
CA SER A 190 -11.89 -2.23 -29.05
C SER A 190 -12.73 -1.03 -29.50
N ASP A 191 -12.74 -0.74 -30.81
CA ASP A 191 -13.48 0.35 -31.42
C ASP A 191 -14.73 -0.11 -32.17
N ASN A 192 -15.00 -1.41 -32.09
CA ASN A 192 -16.10 -2.06 -32.82
C ASN A 192 -16.02 -1.84 -34.33
N ILE A 193 -14.79 -1.82 -34.88
CA ILE A 193 -14.57 -1.81 -36.32
C ILE A 193 -14.71 -3.24 -36.85
N PRO A 194 -15.64 -3.51 -37.78
CA PRO A 194 -16.05 -4.87 -38.10
C PRO A 194 -14.97 -5.71 -38.80
N GLY A 195 -14.17 -5.12 -39.66
CA GLY A 195 -13.23 -5.85 -40.52
C GLY A 195 -13.93 -6.83 -41.49
N VAL A 196 -13.16 -7.74 -42.08
CA VAL A 196 -13.68 -8.85 -42.87
C VAL A 196 -13.82 -10.06 -41.96
N PRO A 197 -15.02 -10.67 -41.85
CA PRO A 197 -15.28 -11.81 -40.94
C PRO A 197 -14.29 -12.96 -41.09
N GLY A 198 -13.65 -13.35 -40.00
CA GLY A 198 -12.67 -14.42 -39.97
C GLY A 198 -11.27 -14.06 -40.49
N MET A 199 -10.97 -12.82 -40.84
CA MET A 199 -9.62 -12.34 -41.16
C MET A 199 -8.93 -11.80 -39.91
N GLY A 200 -8.04 -12.61 -39.31
CA GLY A 200 -7.18 -12.15 -38.25
C GLY A 200 -5.86 -11.57 -38.76
N GLU A 201 -5.07 -11.01 -37.84
CA GLU A 201 -3.80 -10.30 -38.10
C GLU A 201 -2.90 -11.01 -39.12
N LYS A 202 -2.58 -12.31 -38.92
CA LYS A 202 -1.69 -13.06 -39.84
C LYS A 202 -2.21 -13.15 -41.28
N THR A 203 -3.51 -13.30 -41.47
CA THR A 203 -4.15 -13.35 -42.77
C THR A 203 -4.14 -11.99 -43.43
N ALA A 204 -4.51 -10.96 -42.71
CA ALA A 204 -4.53 -9.58 -43.17
C ALA A 204 -3.11 -9.09 -43.51
N THR A 205 -2.11 -9.34 -42.64
CA THR A 205 -0.71 -8.99 -42.95
C THR A 205 -0.21 -9.63 -44.23
N TRP A 206 -0.46 -10.94 -44.44
CA TRP A 206 -0.06 -11.64 -45.65
C TRP A 206 -0.69 -11.01 -46.91
N ILE A 207 -1.99 -10.63 -46.85
CA ILE A 207 -2.70 -10.02 -47.94
C ILE A 207 -2.08 -8.65 -48.27
N ILE A 208 -1.89 -7.80 -47.28
CA ILE A 208 -1.38 -6.44 -47.48
C ILE A 208 0.09 -6.43 -47.87
N GLN A 209 0.91 -7.32 -47.38
CA GLN A 209 2.28 -7.48 -47.89
C GLN A 209 2.34 -7.80 -49.37
N LYS A 210 1.40 -8.62 -49.87
CA LYS A 210 1.38 -9.07 -51.26
C LYS A 210 0.71 -8.05 -52.20
N TYR A 211 -0.43 -7.48 -51.75
CA TYR A 211 -1.29 -6.67 -52.61
C TYR A 211 -1.29 -5.16 -52.29
N LYS A 212 -0.67 -4.76 -51.17
CA LYS A 212 -0.44 -3.39 -50.73
C LYS A 212 -1.68 -2.60 -50.26
N SER A 213 -2.87 -2.92 -50.76
CA SER A 213 -4.14 -2.31 -50.34
C SER A 213 -5.30 -3.30 -50.44
N ILE A 214 -6.44 -2.97 -49.80
CA ILE A 214 -7.66 -3.79 -49.88
C ILE A 214 -8.24 -3.75 -51.28
N GLU A 215 -8.06 -2.64 -52.03
CA GLU A 215 -8.55 -2.45 -53.41
C GLU A 215 -7.82 -3.40 -54.36
N GLU A 216 -6.48 -3.42 -54.32
CA GLU A 216 -5.67 -4.34 -55.13
C GLU A 216 -5.92 -5.82 -54.70
N ALA A 217 -6.03 -6.08 -53.41
CA ALA A 217 -6.36 -7.41 -52.92
C ALA A 217 -7.75 -7.87 -53.47
N TYR A 218 -8.74 -6.99 -53.50
CA TYR A 218 -10.07 -7.27 -54.05
C TYR A 218 -10.02 -7.53 -55.58
N ALA A 219 -9.25 -6.73 -56.34
CA ALA A 219 -9.09 -6.92 -57.77
C ALA A 219 -8.54 -8.33 -58.11
N HIS A 220 -7.63 -8.82 -57.30
CA HIS A 220 -6.97 -10.12 -57.48
C HIS A 220 -7.61 -11.29 -56.70
N ALA A 221 -8.68 -11.06 -55.92
CA ALA A 221 -9.25 -12.05 -54.97
C ALA A 221 -9.78 -13.34 -55.65
N GLU A 222 -10.07 -13.31 -56.95
CA GLU A 222 -10.49 -14.47 -57.75
C GLU A 222 -9.33 -15.15 -58.51
N ASP A 223 -8.15 -14.60 -58.46
CA ASP A 223 -7.01 -15.16 -59.16
C ASP A 223 -6.59 -16.52 -58.56
N PRO A 224 -6.21 -17.51 -59.40
CA PRO A 224 -5.71 -18.80 -58.90
C PRO A 224 -4.51 -18.68 -57.97
N GLU A 225 -3.79 -17.55 -58.01
CA GLU A 225 -2.63 -17.23 -57.18
C GLU A 225 -2.99 -16.56 -55.87
N PHE A 226 -4.26 -16.22 -55.61
CA PHE A 226 -4.72 -15.67 -54.34
C PHE A 226 -4.87 -16.79 -53.26
N LYS A 227 -3.70 -17.33 -52.88
CA LYS A 227 -3.62 -18.45 -51.92
C LYS A 227 -3.04 -17.99 -50.59
N VAL A 228 -3.94 -17.55 -49.71
CA VAL A 228 -3.52 -17.19 -48.34
C VAL A 228 -3.22 -18.47 -47.54
N PRO A 229 -2.04 -18.60 -46.93
CA PRO A 229 -1.68 -19.74 -46.12
C PRO A 229 -2.71 -19.96 -44.99
N ARG A 230 -3.17 -21.22 -44.87
CA ARG A 230 -4.16 -21.65 -43.85
C ARG A 230 -5.58 -21.02 -43.96
N LYS A 231 -5.83 -20.17 -44.97
CA LYS A 231 -7.18 -19.62 -45.24
C LYS A 231 -7.53 -19.59 -46.73
N PRO A 232 -7.86 -20.73 -47.32
CA PRO A 232 -8.20 -20.81 -48.76
C PRO A 232 -9.43 -19.98 -49.17
N SER A 233 -10.34 -19.67 -48.21
CA SER A 233 -11.55 -18.86 -48.46
C SER A 233 -11.31 -17.36 -48.48
N ALA A 234 -10.10 -16.87 -48.17
CA ALA A 234 -9.82 -15.45 -47.92
C ALA A 234 -10.23 -14.55 -49.11
N GLY A 235 -10.00 -15.00 -50.38
CA GLY A 235 -10.42 -14.25 -51.58
C GLY A 235 -11.92 -14.14 -51.67
N LYS A 236 -12.64 -15.24 -51.43
CA LYS A 236 -14.11 -15.25 -51.40
C LYS A 236 -14.65 -14.37 -50.28
N ASP A 237 -14.08 -14.52 -49.05
CA ASP A 237 -14.49 -13.74 -47.86
C ASP A 237 -14.33 -12.25 -48.11
N LEU A 238 -13.22 -11.84 -48.76
CA LEU A 238 -12.95 -10.45 -49.15
C LEU A 238 -13.98 -9.95 -50.22
N LYS A 239 -14.28 -10.76 -51.23
CA LYS A 239 -15.28 -10.42 -52.25
C LYS A 239 -16.66 -10.19 -51.67
N GLU A 240 -17.12 -11.11 -50.82
CA GLU A 240 -18.44 -11.04 -50.21
C GLU A 240 -18.57 -9.88 -49.20
N ASN A 241 -17.43 -9.42 -48.57
CA ASN A 241 -17.46 -8.42 -47.49
C ASN A 241 -16.66 -7.15 -47.89
N PHE A 242 -16.47 -6.84 -49.17
CA PHE A 242 -15.62 -5.73 -49.56
C PHE A 242 -16.14 -4.35 -49.14
N GLU A 243 -17.48 -4.15 -49.16
CA GLU A 243 -18.07 -2.90 -48.67
C GLU A 243 -17.85 -2.74 -47.15
N LEU A 244 -17.84 -3.85 -46.42
CA LEU A 244 -17.50 -3.83 -44.97
C LEU A 244 -16.01 -3.50 -44.75
N ALA A 245 -15.11 -4.02 -45.60
CA ALA A 245 -13.70 -3.67 -45.58
C ALA A 245 -13.47 -2.18 -45.85
N LYS A 246 -14.18 -1.59 -46.86
CA LYS A 246 -14.13 -0.16 -47.15
C LYS A 246 -14.60 0.69 -45.97
N LEU A 247 -15.74 0.33 -45.37
CA LEU A 247 -16.25 1.00 -44.18
C LEU A 247 -15.22 0.93 -43.06
N SER A 248 -14.63 -0.23 -42.83
CA SER A 248 -13.59 -0.43 -41.81
C SER A 248 -12.34 0.40 -42.09
N LYS A 249 -11.94 0.53 -43.34
CA LYS A 249 -10.84 1.40 -43.80
C LYS A 249 -11.14 2.87 -43.47
N GLU A 250 -12.35 3.35 -43.78
CA GLU A 250 -12.76 4.72 -43.49
C GLU A 250 -12.81 5.00 -41.95
N LEU A 251 -13.31 4.07 -41.19
CA LEU A 251 -13.34 4.17 -39.71
C LEU A 251 -11.94 4.15 -39.07
N ALA A 252 -11.01 3.35 -39.61
CA ALA A 252 -9.64 3.23 -39.12
C ALA A 252 -8.73 4.37 -39.56
N THR A 253 -9.11 5.10 -40.61
CA THR A 253 -8.28 6.20 -41.16
C THR A 253 -8.36 7.44 -40.28
N ILE A 254 -7.22 7.95 -39.85
CA ILE A 254 -7.10 9.20 -39.11
C ILE A 254 -7.29 10.36 -40.07
N ASN A 255 -8.20 11.29 -39.79
CA ASN A 255 -8.44 12.47 -40.57
C ASN A 255 -7.36 13.53 -40.29
N ILE A 256 -6.52 13.83 -41.27
CA ILE A 256 -5.43 14.81 -41.20
C ILE A 256 -5.83 16.21 -41.72
N HIS A 257 -7.13 16.47 -41.88
CA HIS A 257 -7.68 17.71 -42.42
C HIS A 257 -8.72 18.34 -41.48
N VAL A 258 -8.57 18.17 -40.17
CA VAL A 258 -9.41 18.83 -39.19
C VAL A 258 -9.23 20.36 -39.31
N PRO A 259 -10.31 21.17 -39.21
CA PRO A 259 -10.19 22.63 -39.34
C PRO A 259 -9.64 23.26 -38.06
N ILE A 260 -8.46 22.84 -37.65
CA ILE A 260 -7.71 23.31 -36.46
C ILE A 260 -6.31 23.74 -36.93
N SER A 261 -5.76 24.75 -36.30
CA SER A 261 -4.38 25.18 -36.49
C SER A 261 -3.73 25.43 -35.12
N LEU A 262 -2.45 25.14 -35.03
CA LEU A 262 -1.63 25.38 -33.86
C LEU A 262 -0.43 26.26 -34.25
N ASN A 263 -0.20 27.33 -33.54
CA ASN A 263 0.99 28.13 -33.70
C ASN A 263 2.13 27.51 -32.86
N PHE A 264 3.23 27.16 -33.53
CA PHE A 264 4.37 26.50 -32.85
C PHE A 264 4.91 27.30 -31.66
N SER A 265 5.00 28.64 -31.78
CA SER A 265 5.52 29.50 -30.70
C SER A 265 4.70 29.47 -29.43
N ASP A 266 3.39 29.15 -29.52
CA ASP A 266 2.48 29.10 -28.37
C ASP A 266 2.62 27.79 -27.58
N CYS A 267 3.39 26.83 -28.12
CA CYS A 267 3.62 25.53 -27.49
C CYS A 267 4.84 25.51 -26.59
N LYS A 268 5.56 26.61 -26.43
CA LYS A 268 6.71 26.66 -25.54
C LYS A 268 6.26 26.57 -24.10
N TRP A 269 6.69 25.51 -23.40
CA TRP A 269 6.24 25.20 -22.06
C TRP A 269 7.11 25.85 -20.97
N GLU A 270 7.46 27.09 -21.15
CA GLU A 270 8.09 27.92 -20.14
C GLU A 270 7.07 28.38 -19.08
N ASN A 271 7.52 28.63 -17.86
CA ASN A 271 6.68 29.06 -16.71
C ASN A 271 5.55 28.07 -16.30
N TYR A 272 5.72 26.79 -16.57
CA TYR A 272 4.76 25.77 -16.16
C TYR A 272 4.63 25.67 -14.63
N ALA A 273 5.67 25.97 -13.88
CA ALA A 273 5.75 25.95 -12.42
C ALA A 273 5.44 27.32 -11.81
N ASN A 274 4.33 27.94 -12.20
CA ASN A 274 3.84 29.19 -11.60
C ASN A 274 3.05 28.95 -10.30
N SER A 275 2.63 30.04 -9.63
CA SER A 275 1.91 29.97 -8.34
C SER A 275 0.63 29.13 -8.42
N GLU A 276 -0.14 29.23 -9.51
CA GLU A 276 -1.42 28.52 -9.66
C GLU A 276 -1.24 27.02 -9.88
N SER A 277 -0.28 26.60 -10.70
CA SER A 277 0.03 25.20 -10.91
C SER A 277 0.63 24.54 -9.65
N LYS A 278 1.50 25.28 -8.93
CA LYS A 278 2.07 24.84 -7.64
C LYS A 278 0.99 24.61 -6.60
N GLU A 279 0.00 25.51 -6.50
CA GLU A 279 -1.12 25.35 -5.59
C GLU A 279 -1.87 24.04 -5.83
N LEU A 280 -2.15 23.69 -7.09
CA LEU A 280 -2.80 22.42 -7.44
C LEU A 280 -1.91 21.21 -7.13
N ILE A 281 -0.62 21.28 -7.45
CA ILE A 281 0.34 20.19 -7.15
C ILE A 281 0.43 19.95 -5.63
N ARG A 282 0.41 21.01 -4.82
CA ARG A 282 0.36 20.92 -3.34
C ARG A 282 -0.98 20.38 -2.85
N LYS A 283 -2.10 20.90 -3.37
CA LYS A 283 -3.46 20.46 -3.02
C LYS A 283 -3.67 18.97 -3.31
N TRP A 284 -3.09 18.45 -4.38
CA TRP A 284 -3.19 17.03 -4.74
C TRP A 284 -2.06 16.17 -4.16
N GLU A 285 -1.18 16.76 -3.35
CA GLU A 285 -0.10 16.08 -2.62
C GLU A 285 0.88 15.29 -3.51
N PHE A 286 1.18 15.80 -4.72
CA PHE A 286 2.16 15.21 -5.65
C PHE A 286 3.60 15.45 -5.21
N ARG A 287 3.96 14.88 -4.08
CA ARG A 287 5.18 15.16 -3.31
C ARG A 287 6.46 14.99 -4.11
N SER A 288 6.56 13.90 -4.91
CA SER A 288 7.73 13.65 -5.76
C SER A 288 7.89 14.64 -6.92
N LEU A 289 6.85 15.45 -7.21
CA LEU A 289 6.90 16.47 -8.25
C LEU A 289 7.18 17.87 -7.69
N TYR A 290 7.22 18.06 -6.36
CA TYR A 290 7.45 19.38 -5.77
C TYR A 290 8.77 20.00 -6.23
N SER A 291 9.87 19.26 -6.22
CA SER A 291 11.17 19.73 -6.68
C SER A 291 11.12 20.28 -8.12
N ARG A 292 10.43 19.61 -9.03
CA ARG A 292 10.29 20.04 -10.43
C ARG A 292 9.54 21.36 -10.59
N PHE A 293 8.58 21.63 -9.73
CA PHE A 293 7.81 22.88 -9.74
C PHE A 293 8.51 24.00 -8.96
N GLU A 294 9.40 23.68 -8.04
CA GLU A 294 10.16 24.65 -7.25
C GLU A 294 11.47 25.09 -7.92
N GLU A 295 12.15 24.20 -8.63
CA GLU A 295 13.38 24.50 -9.38
C GLU A 295 13.18 25.51 -10.54
N ALA A 296 11.97 25.59 -11.11
CA ALA A 296 11.68 26.52 -12.22
C ALA A 296 11.63 28.01 -11.79
N GLU A 297 11.57 28.31 -10.49
CA GLU A 297 11.58 29.70 -9.97
C GLU A 297 12.92 30.17 -9.40
N SER A 298 14.03 29.44 -9.57
CA SER A 298 15.29 29.72 -8.89
C SER A 298 16.00 31.00 -9.37
N THR A 299 15.29 32.14 -9.35
CA THR A 299 15.93 33.47 -9.42
C THR A 299 15.62 34.39 -8.25
N ALA A 300 14.95 34.03 -7.17
CA ALA A 300 14.87 34.88 -5.97
C ALA A 300 14.22 34.32 -4.70
N GLU A 301 13.90 33.04 -4.52
CA GLU A 301 13.41 32.61 -3.21
C GLU A 301 14.32 31.54 -2.59
N LYS A 302 14.73 31.81 -1.34
CA LYS A 302 15.66 31.04 -0.54
C LYS A 302 15.40 29.52 -0.63
N LYS A 303 16.26 28.75 -1.32
CA LYS A 303 16.56 27.40 -0.89
C LYS A 303 16.94 27.53 0.58
N LEU A 304 16.12 27.04 1.49
CA LEU A 304 16.55 26.90 2.86
C LEU A 304 17.61 25.78 2.84
N SER A 305 18.85 26.19 2.63
CA SER A 305 19.99 25.35 2.96
C SER A 305 19.95 25.14 4.47
N LEU A 306 20.43 23.99 4.94
CA LEU A 306 20.73 23.81 6.35
C LEU A 306 21.37 25.11 6.89
N PRO A 307 21.00 25.58 8.09
CA PRO A 307 21.72 26.64 8.74
C PRO A 307 23.20 26.27 8.78
N ALA A 308 24.07 27.26 8.73
CA ALA A 308 25.51 27.01 8.82
C ALA A 308 25.79 26.17 10.07
N TRP A 309 26.26 24.96 9.86
CA TRP A 309 26.56 24.01 10.93
C TRP A 309 28.08 24.01 11.20
N LYS A 310 28.44 23.51 12.38
CA LYS A 310 29.85 23.41 12.80
C LYS A 310 30.17 21.94 13.11
N ASP A 311 31.21 21.43 12.45
CA ASP A 311 31.89 20.22 12.84
C ASP A 311 32.82 20.53 14.04
N VAL A 312 32.60 19.85 15.16
CA VAL A 312 33.30 20.15 16.41
C VAL A 312 34.24 19.01 16.76
N GLU A 313 35.53 19.21 16.54
CA GLU A 313 36.59 18.26 16.87
C GLU A 313 37.34 18.61 18.16
N ASP A 314 37.11 19.81 18.70
CA ASP A 314 37.75 20.30 19.91
C ASP A 314 36.85 20.11 21.13
N PRO A 315 37.30 19.38 22.19
CA PRO A 315 36.52 19.17 23.41
C PRO A 315 36.09 20.49 24.11
N TYR A 316 36.85 21.56 24.00
CA TYR A 316 36.48 22.85 24.58
C TYR A 316 35.28 23.47 23.83
N LEU A 317 35.26 23.37 22.51
CA LEU A 317 34.14 23.88 21.73
C LEU A 317 32.88 23.00 21.96
N ALA A 318 33.04 21.70 22.13
CA ALA A 318 31.95 20.81 22.53
C ALA A 318 31.31 21.26 23.85
N LYS A 319 32.14 21.50 24.88
CA LYS A 319 31.69 22.02 26.18
C LYS A 319 30.93 23.35 26.09
N ILE A 320 31.35 24.25 25.19
CA ILE A 320 30.63 25.52 24.97
C ILE A 320 29.24 25.25 24.38
N ALA A 321 29.11 24.39 23.36
CA ALA A 321 27.84 24.06 22.75
C ALA A 321 26.87 23.44 23.78
N PHE A 322 27.34 22.49 24.59
CA PHE A 322 26.53 21.86 25.64
C PHE A 322 26.20 22.81 26.80
N LYS A 323 27.09 23.73 27.17
CA LYS A 323 26.81 24.78 28.16
C LYS A 323 25.66 25.69 27.68
N ASP A 324 25.63 26.04 26.41
CA ASP A 324 24.55 26.84 25.82
C ASP A 324 23.23 26.04 25.81
N ALA A 325 23.27 24.77 25.44
CA ALA A 325 22.13 23.86 25.50
C ALA A 325 21.57 23.72 26.93
N LYS A 326 22.43 23.51 27.92
CA LYS A 326 22.07 23.42 29.34
C LYS A 326 21.44 24.72 29.86
N LYS A 327 21.93 25.88 29.43
CA LYS A 327 21.34 27.18 29.76
C LYS A 327 19.95 27.35 29.16
N GLN A 328 19.76 26.86 27.95
CA GLN A 328 18.49 26.92 27.20
C GLN A 328 17.48 25.90 27.72
N LYS A 329 17.94 24.77 28.31
CA LYS A 329 17.15 23.63 28.78
C LYS A 329 16.29 22.99 27.68
N SER A 330 16.66 23.17 26.42
CA SER A 330 15.88 22.64 25.28
C SER A 330 16.74 22.63 24.02
N ALA A 331 16.73 21.54 23.27
CA ALA A 331 17.44 21.40 22.00
C ALA A 331 16.82 20.31 21.12
N GLY A 332 17.05 20.38 19.81
CA GLY A 332 16.93 19.23 18.92
C GLY A 332 18.19 18.38 19.01
N ILE A 333 18.04 17.09 19.27
CA ILE A 333 19.16 16.15 19.42
C ILE A 333 18.92 14.97 18.47
N PHE A 334 19.98 14.49 17.82
CA PHE A 334 19.92 13.25 17.04
C PHE A 334 21.25 12.52 17.13
N LEU A 335 21.25 11.21 17.32
CA LEU A 335 22.44 10.38 17.34
C LEU A 335 22.48 9.52 16.07
N GLN A 336 23.68 9.41 15.49
CA GLN A 336 23.88 8.58 14.31
C GLN A 336 25.31 8.03 14.25
N ALA A 337 25.45 6.78 13.81
CA ALA A 337 26.74 6.21 13.43
C ALA A 337 27.13 6.67 12.02
N ASP A 338 28.37 7.10 11.84
CA ASP A 338 28.89 7.46 10.50
C ASP A 338 29.70 6.27 9.91
N PRO A 339 29.15 5.55 8.93
CA PRO A 339 29.86 4.44 8.28
C PRO A 339 31.14 4.90 7.57
N SER A 340 31.20 6.14 7.10
CA SER A 340 32.38 6.71 6.42
C SER A 340 33.53 7.00 7.38
N ASP A 341 33.27 7.14 8.69
CA ASP A 341 34.24 7.29 9.76
C ASP A 341 34.30 6.05 10.68
N GLY A 342 34.31 4.86 10.08
CA GLY A 342 34.46 3.60 10.81
C GLY A 342 33.32 3.27 11.77
N GLY A 343 32.13 3.81 11.58
CA GLY A 343 30.96 3.59 12.47
C GLY A 343 30.99 4.42 13.76
N LYS A 344 31.78 5.46 13.82
CA LYS A 344 31.85 6.36 14.96
C LYS A 344 30.53 7.08 15.22
N LEU A 345 30.15 7.20 16.48
CA LEU A 345 28.90 7.85 16.88
C LEU A 345 29.08 9.38 16.96
N TYR A 346 28.10 10.08 16.41
CA TYR A 346 28.02 11.53 16.46
C TYR A 346 26.69 11.98 17.07
N VAL A 347 26.79 13.06 17.84
CA VAL A 347 25.66 13.84 18.37
C VAL A 347 25.47 15.03 17.46
N TYR A 348 24.23 15.16 16.93
CA TYR A 348 23.81 16.35 16.21
C TYR A 348 22.95 17.20 17.15
N LEU A 349 23.34 18.45 17.37
CA LEU A 349 22.71 19.32 18.35
C LEU A 349 22.25 20.61 17.71
N CYS A 350 20.92 20.84 17.69
CA CYS A 350 20.30 22.06 17.19
C CYS A 350 19.78 22.94 18.34
N LEU A 351 20.31 24.15 18.48
CA LEU A 351 19.92 25.12 19.52
C LEU A 351 19.04 26.25 18.97
N SER A 352 19.17 26.54 17.68
CA SER A 352 18.38 27.57 16.97
C SER A 352 18.54 27.43 15.46
N ASP A 353 17.87 28.26 14.70
CA ASP A 353 17.95 28.35 13.24
C ASP A 353 19.36 28.61 12.68
N THR A 354 20.28 29.04 13.52
CA THR A 354 21.65 29.39 13.13
C THR A 354 22.74 28.64 13.92
N ARG A 355 22.35 27.79 14.87
CA ARG A 355 23.28 27.05 15.75
C ARG A 355 23.04 25.57 15.68
N LEU A 356 23.75 24.92 14.77
CA LEU A 356 23.68 23.48 14.50
C LEU A 356 25.10 22.90 14.56
N TYR A 357 25.28 21.81 15.29
CA TYR A 357 26.58 21.20 15.57
C TYR A 357 26.57 19.72 15.26
N ARG A 358 27.67 19.22 14.72
CA ARG A 358 28.01 17.79 14.65
C ARG A 358 29.19 17.54 15.57
N ILE A 359 29.07 16.66 16.57
CA ILE A 359 30.03 16.44 17.64
C ILE A 359 30.27 14.95 17.80
N PRO A 360 31.49 14.42 17.74
CA PRO A 360 31.74 13.01 18.08
C PRO A 360 31.28 12.73 19.53
N LEU A 361 30.52 11.68 19.77
CA LEU A 361 30.01 11.34 21.10
C LEU A 361 31.16 11.21 22.11
N SER A 362 32.28 10.61 21.73
CA SER A 362 33.48 10.45 22.56
C SER A 362 34.09 11.76 23.08
N LEU A 363 33.71 12.90 22.50
CA LEU A 363 34.15 14.22 22.97
C LEU A 363 33.16 14.92 23.89
N CYS A 364 31.96 14.40 24.05
CA CYS A 364 30.85 15.06 24.74
C CYS A 364 29.96 14.14 25.58
N GLU A 365 30.37 12.90 25.81
CA GLU A 365 29.58 11.90 26.53
C GLU A 365 29.18 12.38 27.94
N GLU A 366 30.13 12.92 28.72
CA GLU A 366 29.87 13.48 30.04
C GLU A 366 28.92 14.69 29.96
N GLU A 367 29.15 15.59 28.99
CA GLU A 367 28.35 16.79 28.80
C GLU A 367 26.94 16.47 28.36
N LEU A 368 26.76 15.45 27.50
CA LEU A 368 25.43 14.98 27.06
C LEU A 368 24.70 14.32 28.23
N THR A 369 25.34 13.43 28.98
CA THR A 369 24.75 12.80 30.18
C THR A 369 24.30 13.86 31.20
N GLU A 370 25.13 14.90 31.44
CA GLU A 370 24.74 15.99 32.30
C GLU A 370 23.63 16.87 31.75
N LEU A 371 23.54 17.01 30.42
CA LEU A 371 22.47 17.74 29.75
C LEU A 371 21.12 17.03 29.95
N LEU A 372 21.08 15.73 29.81
CA LEU A 372 19.88 14.93 29.91
C LEU A 372 19.21 14.95 31.29
N LYS A 373 19.96 15.29 32.37
CA LYS A 373 19.40 15.36 33.72
C LYS A 373 18.40 16.50 33.94
N GLU A 374 18.45 17.54 33.11
CA GLU A 374 17.57 18.70 33.23
C GLU A 374 17.23 19.27 31.85
N GLY A 375 15.97 19.40 31.53
CA GLY A 375 15.51 20.03 30.28
C GLY A 375 14.68 19.10 29.45
N GLU A 376 14.17 19.61 28.36
CA GLU A 376 13.24 18.96 27.41
C GLU A 376 13.90 18.95 26.01
N TYR A 377 14.08 17.78 25.45
CA TYR A 377 14.79 17.59 24.19
C TYR A 377 13.88 16.94 23.13
N PHE A 378 14.19 17.15 21.86
CA PHE A 378 13.36 16.74 20.73
C PHE A 378 14.18 15.96 19.72
N THR A 379 13.64 14.85 19.27
CA THR A 379 14.31 13.98 18.30
C THR A 379 13.32 13.35 17.33
N LEU A 380 13.82 12.52 16.43
CA LEU A 380 13.07 11.65 15.53
C LEU A 380 13.52 10.20 15.76
N GLN A 381 12.61 9.24 15.67
CA GLN A 381 12.94 7.81 15.76
C GLN A 381 13.76 7.45 17.00
N LEU A 382 13.30 7.88 18.16
CA LEU A 382 14.04 7.79 19.45
C LEU A 382 14.44 6.36 19.80
N LYS A 383 13.58 5.36 19.54
CA LYS A 383 13.87 3.95 19.84
C LYS A 383 15.17 3.48 19.17
N ASP A 384 15.39 3.84 17.91
CA ASP A 384 16.59 3.43 17.16
C ASP A 384 17.86 4.07 17.76
N GLN A 385 17.73 5.27 18.33
CA GLN A 385 18.86 5.95 18.99
C GLN A 385 19.19 5.34 20.35
N TYR A 386 18.22 4.75 21.08
CA TYR A 386 18.51 3.98 22.29
C TYR A 386 19.39 2.76 22.01
N HIS A 387 19.26 2.13 20.84
CA HIS A 387 20.15 1.07 20.41
C HIS A 387 21.59 1.52 20.12
N LEU A 388 21.78 2.80 19.83
CA LEU A 388 23.11 3.39 19.66
C LEU A 388 23.76 3.81 20.97
N TRP A 389 22.97 4.37 21.90
CA TRP A 389 23.46 4.87 23.18
C TRP A 389 22.32 4.89 24.21
N GLU A 390 22.39 3.96 25.18
CA GLU A 390 21.31 3.68 26.12
C GLU A 390 21.09 4.78 27.17
N GLU A 391 22.15 5.56 27.49
CA GLU A 391 22.08 6.67 28.44
C GLU A 391 21.09 7.77 28.03
N LEU A 392 20.61 7.78 26.78
CA LEU A 392 19.47 8.62 26.36
C LEU A 392 18.18 8.35 27.17
N LEU A 393 18.03 7.16 27.75
CA LEU A 393 16.90 6.81 28.62
C LEU A 393 16.80 7.69 29.88
N GLU A 394 17.89 8.32 30.32
CA GLU A 394 17.92 9.19 31.47
C GLU A 394 17.33 10.59 31.21
N GLY A 395 17.03 10.91 29.96
CA GLY A 395 16.57 12.24 29.53
C GLY A 395 15.08 12.31 29.23
N GLU A 396 14.50 13.50 29.39
CA GLU A 396 13.17 13.83 28.86
C GLU A 396 13.31 14.21 27.39
N ILE A 397 13.13 13.19 26.51
CA ILE A 397 13.32 13.33 25.07
C ILE A 397 12.02 12.96 24.34
N HIS A 398 11.51 13.88 23.54
CA HIS A 398 10.27 13.74 22.80
C HIS A 398 10.52 13.26 21.36
N ASP A 399 9.87 12.15 20.97
CA ASP A 399 9.93 11.64 19.60
C ASP A 399 8.82 12.27 18.73
N LEU A 400 9.20 13.21 17.87
CA LEU A 400 8.25 13.90 17.01
C LEU A 400 7.74 13.03 15.84
N SER A 401 8.44 11.94 15.50
CA SER A 401 7.94 10.96 14.52
C SER A 401 6.66 10.29 15.01
N LEU A 402 6.55 9.97 16.31
CA LEU A 402 5.33 9.46 16.94
C LEU A 402 4.21 10.49 16.94
N GLY A 403 4.52 11.75 17.20
CA GLY A 403 3.54 12.84 17.11
C GLY A 403 2.97 12.97 15.70
N ALA A 404 3.83 12.96 14.69
CA ALA A 404 3.42 13.01 13.28
C ALA A 404 2.61 11.77 12.86
N TYR A 405 2.97 10.57 13.37
CA TYR A 405 2.19 9.36 13.16
C TYR A 405 0.77 9.46 13.73
N LEU A 406 0.60 9.95 14.93
CA LEU A 406 -0.74 10.13 15.53
C LEU A 406 -1.60 11.11 14.74
N LEU A 407 -1.00 12.18 14.21
CA LEU A 407 -1.70 13.17 13.38
C LEU A 407 -2.11 12.61 12.01
N ASN A 408 -1.31 11.73 11.42
CA ASN A 408 -1.65 11.05 10.17
C ASN A 408 -1.08 9.64 10.06
N PRO A 409 -1.77 8.61 10.54
CA PRO A 409 -1.30 7.22 10.57
C PRO A 409 -1.38 6.49 9.21
N LEU A 410 -1.70 7.21 8.12
CA LEU A 410 -1.82 6.63 6.77
C LEU A 410 -0.56 6.80 5.92
N LYS A 411 0.50 7.36 6.49
CA LYS A 411 1.77 7.55 5.80
C LYS A 411 2.67 6.32 5.92
N ASP A 412 3.54 6.17 4.93
CA ASP A 412 4.54 5.10 4.90
C ASP A 412 5.83 5.46 5.66
N SER A 413 6.06 6.77 5.95
CA SER A 413 7.27 7.28 6.59
C SER A 413 7.01 8.54 7.42
N TYR A 414 7.83 8.73 8.46
CA TYR A 414 7.84 9.87 9.38
C TYR A 414 9.29 10.35 9.60
N ALA A 415 10.09 10.36 8.54
CA ALA A 415 11.48 10.84 8.56
C ALA A 415 11.54 12.39 8.51
N TYR A 416 12.75 12.93 8.64
CA TYR A 416 12.96 14.39 8.70
C TYR A 416 12.38 15.14 7.48
N ASP A 417 12.49 14.59 6.26
CA ASP A 417 11.98 15.21 5.03
C ASP A 417 10.45 15.22 4.99
N ASP A 418 9.80 14.19 5.55
CA ASP A 418 8.35 14.14 5.72
C ASP A 418 7.84 15.18 6.69
N LEU A 419 8.50 15.30 7.88
CA LEU A 419 8.12 16.28 8.89
C LEU A 419 8.40 17.72 8.45
N ALA A 420 9.52 17.96 7.78
CA ALA A 420 9.86 19.27 7.23
C ALA A 420 8.77 19.75 6.26
N ARG A 421 8.35 18.89 5.37
CA ARG A 421 7.31 19.19 4.39
C ARG A 421 5.96 19.46 5.02
N ASP A 422 5.54 18.62 5.98
CA ASP A 422 4.20 18.67 6.53
C ASP A 422 4.01 19.75 7.60
N TYR A 423 5.07 20.04 8.36
CA TYR A 423 4.99 20.93 9.52
C TYR A 423 5.84 22.20 9.41
N MET A 424 6.66 22.32 8.36
CA MET A 424 7.51 23.49 8.16
C MET A 424 7.33 24.15 6.79
N ASP A 425 6.51 23.54 5.91
CA ASP A 425 6.36 23.93 4.49
C ASP A 425 7.72 23.97 3.76
N LEU A 426 8.63 23.06 4.11
CA LEU A 426 10.01 23.00 3.66
C LEU A 426 10.27 21.65 2.96
N VAL A 427 10.81 21.71 1.72
CA VAL A 427 11.24 20.52 0.99
C VAL A 427 12.72 20.30 1.24
N LEU A 428 13.04 19.17 1.85
CA LEU A 428 14.42 18.72 2.07
C LEU A 428 14.72 17.51 1.17
N PRO A 429 16.00 17.28 0.82
CA PRO A 429 16.39 16.11 0.05
C PRO A 429 16.08 14.85 0.84
N GLY A 430 15.50 13.85 0.18
CA GLY A 430 15.25 12.53 0.78
C GLY A 430 16.57 11.78 1.05
N LYS A 431 16.54 10.78 1.92
CA LYS A 431 17.74 10.00 2.32
C LYS A 431 18.59 9.49 1.15
N LYS A 432 17.98 9.14 0.02
CA LYS A 432 18.70 8.66 -1.19
C LYS A 432 19.38 9.76 -1.98
N GLU A 433 19.05 11.01 -1.73
CA GLU A 433 19.55 12.19 -2.43
C GLU A 433 20.67 12.90 -1.64
N LEU A 434 20.93 12.45 -0.39
CA LEU A 434 21.96 13.03 0.47
C LEU A 434 23.37 12.79 -0.09
N GLN A 435 24.23 13.78 0.05
CA GLN A 435 25.63 13.72 -0.40
C GLN A 435 26.52 12.95 0.57
N ASN A 436 26.18 12.97 1.86
CA ASN A 436 26.91 12.28 2.92
C ASN A 436 25.97 11.93 4.10
N THR A 437 26.42 11.01 4.94
CA THR A 437 25.65 10.51 6.10
C THR A 437 25.38 11.59 7.15
N ALA A 438 26.29 12.57 7.30
CA ALA A 438 26.14 13.65 8.28
C ALA A 438 24.93 14.55 8.01
N GLU A 439 24.52 14.69 6.74
CA GLU A 439 23.36 15.50 6.38
C GLU A 439 22.06 14.96 6.98
N GLU A 440 21.88 13.65 7.06
CA GLU A 440 20.70 13.02 7.69
C GLU A 440 20.59 13.43 9.16
N GLY A 441 21.68 13.34 9.92
CA GLY A 441 21.70 13.73 11.33
C GLY A 441 21.46 15.22 11.54
N LEU A 442 22.09 16.07 10.70
CA LEU A 442 21.89 17.52 10.74
C LEU A 442 20.45 17.92 10.44
N TYR A 443 19.83 17.34 9.40
CA TYR A 443 18.42 17.58 9.07
C TYR A 443 17.50 17.07 10.18
N SER A 444 17.77 15.89 10.73
CA SER A 444 16.96 15.32 11.81
C SER A 444 16.95 16.18 13.06
N ALA A 445 18.13 16.64 13.54
CA ALA A 445 18.24 17.53 14.68
C ALA A 445 17.60 18.91 14.41
N PHE A 446 17.75 19.45 13.21
CA PHE A 446 17.16 20.72 12.81
C PHE A 446 15.62 20.64 12.74
N VAL A 447 15.08 19.63 12.08
CA VAL A 447 13.63 19.45 11.92
C VAL A 447 12.97 19.17 13.25
N SER A 448 13.57 18.35 14.11
CA SER A 448 13.04 18.10 15.46
C SER A 448 12.95 19.37 16.29
N TRP A 449 13.93 20.28 16.17
CA TRP A 449 13.88 21.58 16.83
C TRP A 449 12.77 22.50 16.27
N GLN A 450 12.62 22.55 14.96
CA GLN A 450 11.72 23.50 14.30
C GLN A 450 10.26 23.06 14.32
N ALA A 451 9.98 21.78 14.08
CA ALA A 451 8.63 21.25 13.94
C ALA A 451 7.89 21.06 15.28
N LYS A 452 8.61 20.99 16.41
CA LYS A 452 8.06 20.62 17.72
C LYS A 452 6.81 21.39 18.13
N ASN A 453 6.83 22.71 18.01
CA ASN A 453 5.73 23.55 18.47
C ASN A 453 4.46 23.31 17.65
N ARG A 454 4.60 23.14 16.33
CA ARG A 454 3.47 22.90 15.44
C ARG A 454 2.88 21.50 15.68
N ILE A 455 3.73 20.48 15.77
CA ILE A 455 3.27 19.11 16.05
C ILE A 455 2.54 19.05 17.40
N PHE A 456 3.11 19.63 18.46
CA PHE A 456 2.48 19.62 19.78
C PHE A 456 1.18 20.41 19.82
N GLN A 457 1.11 21.53 19.09
CA GLN A 457 -0.12 22.29 18.98
C GLN A 457 -1.20 21.48 18.24
N GLU A 458 -0.86 20.87 17.11
CA GLU A 458 -1.81 20.03 16.36
C GLU A 458 -2.28 18.80 17.15
N LEU A 459 -1.41 18.18 17.96
CA LEU A 459 -1.81 17.10 18.88
C LEU A 459 -2.83 17.56 19.93
N LYS A 460 -2.67 18.79 20.45
CA LYS A 460 -3.61 19.40 21.40
C LYS A 460 -4.94 19.74 20.71
N ASP A 461 -4.90 20.37 19.54
CA ASP A 461 -6.05 20.76 18.75
C ASP A 461 -6.87 19.54 18.27
N THR A 462 -6.20 18.42 18.09
CA THR A 462 -6.82 17.15 17.68
C THR A 462 -7.19 16.23 18.86
N GLU A 463 -7.02 16.67 20.10
CA GLU A 463 -7.29 15.91 21.34
C GLU A 463 -6.48 14.61 21.46
N GLN A 464 -5.26 14.55 20.88
CA GLN A 464 -4.39 13.38 20.91
C GLN A 464 -3.15 13.56 21.81
N TRP A 465 -3.04 14.71 22.49
CA TRP A 465 -1.88 15.04 23.35
C TRP A 465 -1.72 14.07 24.52
N GLU A 466 -2.80 13.68 25.22
CA GLU A 466 -2.76 12.73 26.33
C GLU A 466 -2.35 11.33 25.81
N LEU A 467 -2.86 10.92 24.66
CA LEU A 467 -2.46 9.65 24.05
C LEU A 467 -0.96 9.62 23.71
N TYR A 468 -0.44 10.71 23.16
CA TYR A 468 0.98 10.86 22.87
C TYR A 468 1.82 10.75 24.14
N ARG A 469 1.52 11.60 25.15
CA ARG A 469 2.31 11.74 26.37
C ARG A 469 2.19 10.55 27.32
N ASP A 470 0.99 9.96 27.46
CA ASP A 470 0.71 8.97 28.50
C ASP A 470 0.76 7.51 27.98
N VAL A 471 0.82 7.32 26.67
CA VAL A 471 0.80 5.97 26.05
C VAL A 471 1.94 5.80 25.05
N GLU A 472 1.97 6.59 23.98
CA GLU A 472 2.89 6.30 22.87
C GLU A 472 4.36 6.60 23.21
N GLU A 473 4.62 7.75 23.81
CA GLU A 473 5.98 8.15 24.18
C GLU A 473 6.56 7.29 25.30
N PRO A 474 5.85 7.04 26.43
CA PRO A 474 6.36 6.13 27.48
C PRO A 474 6.54 4.69 27.01
N LEU A 475 5.90 4.28 25.92
CA LEU A 475 6.06 2.94 25.35
C LEU A 475 7.41 2.75 24.63
N VAL A 476 8.04 3.82 24.14
CA VAL A 476 9.31 3.74 23.39
C VAL A 476 10.41 3.03 24.18
N PRO A 477 10.72 3.41 25.44
CA PRO A 477 11.71 2.72 26.24
C PRO A 477 11.29 1.27 26.62
N VAL A 478 10.00 0.98 26.73
CA VAL A 478 9.52 -0.38 26.99
C VAL A 478 9.85 -1.29 25.80
N LEU A 479 9.52 -0.84 24.57
CA LEU A 479 9.83 -1.60 23.35
C LEU A 479 11.34 -1.79 23.17
N PHE A 480 12.14 -0.77 23.41
CA PHE A 480 13.60 -0.89 23.40
C PHE A 480 14.09 -1.97 24.37
N ARG A 481 13.59 -1.98 25.62
CA ARG A 481 13.97 -3.00 26.61
C ARG A 481 13.54 -4.41 26.19
N MET A 482 12.36 -4.56 25.57
CA MET A 482 11.90 -5.83 24.99
C MET A 482 12.83 -6.31 23.87
N GLU A 483 13.16 -5.42 22.92
CA GLU A 483 14.08 -5.72 21.82
C GLU A 483 15.48 -6.10 22.34
N LYS A 484 16.00 -5.34 23.30
CA LYS A 484 17.29 -5.63 23.95
C LYS A 484 17.27 -6.95 24.73
N ALA A 485 16.16 -7.27 25.38
CA ALA A 485 15.99 -8.52 26.09
C ALA A 485 15.96 -9.72 25.14
N GLY A 486 15.24 -9.60 24.04
CA GLY A 486 14.98 -10.70 23.13
C GLY A 486 14.29 -11.91 23.81
N ILE A 487 14.00 -12.93 23.03
CA ILE A 487 13.42 -14.20 23.53
C ILE A 487 14.37 -15.36 23.27
N LEU A 488 14.61 -16.19 24.29
CA LEU A 488 15.53 -17.33 24.19
C LEU A 488 14.90 -18.46 23.37
N VAL A 489 15.72 -19.07 22.49
CA VAL A 489 15.28 -20.15 21.58
C VAL A 489 16.16 -21.38 21.76
N ASP A 490 15.55 -22.53 21.93
CA ASP A 490 16.21 -23.82 21.78
C ASP A 490 16.52 -24.08 20.29
N LYS A 491 17.71 -23.63 19.87
CA LYS A 491 18.14 -23.71 18.47
C LYS A 491 18.27 -25.16 17.98
N GLU A 492 18.65 -26.09 18.86
CA GLU A 492 18.78 -27.51 18.49
C GLU A 492 17.42 -28.14 18.23
N ALA A 493 16.43 -27.86 19.08
CA ALA A 493 15.05 -28.30 18.90
C ALA A 493 14.45 -27.69 17.60
N LEU A 494 14.67 -26.40 17.35
CA LEU A 494 14.23 -25.71 16.13
C LEU A 494 14.77 -26.36 14.86
N LEU A 495 16.07 -26.60 14.80
CA LEU A 495 16.74 -27.24 13.65
C LEU A 495 16.30 -28.69 13.47
N SER A 496 16.16 -29.45 14.56
CA SER A 496 15.68 -30.85 14.52
C SER A 496 14.28 -30.94 13.93
N TYR A 497 13.40 -30.02 14.31
CA TYR A 497 12.05 -29.94 13.76
C TYR A 497 12.06 -29.54 12.28
N GLY A 498 12.95 -28.64 11.87
CA GLY A 498 13.15 -28.29 10.47
C GLY A 498 13.54 -29.49 9.61
N GLU A 499 14.41 -30.40 10.10
CA GLU A 499 14.78 -31.63 9.39
C GLU A 499 13.61 -32.63 9.30
N GLU A 500 12.73 -32.68 10.30
CA GLU A 500 11.49 -33.47 10.22
C GLU A 500 10.52 -32.93 9.16
N LEU A 501 10.32 -31.61 9.14
CA LEU A 501 9.51 -30.95 8.10
C LEU A 501 10.04 -31.21 6.68
N LYS A 502 11.35 -31.15 6.46
CA LYS A 502 11.98 -31.46 5.16
C LYS A 502 11.68 -32.89 4.71
N LYS A 503 11.73 -33.85 5.61
CA LYS A 503 11.39 -35.25 5.29
C LYS A 503 9.92 -35.38 4.87
N ASN A 504 9.01 -34.74 5.59
CA ASN A 504 7.58 -34.74 5.28
C ASN A 504 7.30 -34.03 3.94
N ILE A 505 7.95 -32.91 3.67
CA ILE A 505 7.86 -32.19 2.39
C ILE A 505 8.31 -33.10 1.23
N ALA A 506 9.44 -33.80 1.38
CA ALA A 506 9.94 -34.70 0.34
C ALA A 506 8.96 -35.88 0.09
N MET A 507 8.40 -36.48 1.14
CA MET A 507 7.39 -37.54 0.99
C MET A 507 6.15 -37.03 0.26
N LEU A 508 5.60 -35.88 0.67
CA LEU A 508 4.44 -35.28 0.03
C LEU A 508 4.70 -34.93 -1.45
N GLN A 509 5.89 -34.44 -1.75
CA GLN A 509 6.32 -34.12 -3.11
C GLN A 509 6.26 -35.37 -4.01
N GLU A 510 6.81 -36.50 -3.56
CA GLU A 510 6.77 -37.78 -4.29
C GLU A 510 5.33 -38.28 -4.48
N GLU A 511 4.50 -38.18 -3.44
CA GLU A 511 3.09 -38.57 -3.54
C GLU A 511 2.35 -37.71 -4.57
N ILE A 512 2.56 -36.38 -4.56
CA ILE A 512 1.95 -35.45 -5.51
C ILE A 512 2.41 -35.75 -6.93
N TYR A 513 3.70 -35.99 -7.17
CA TYR A 513 4.24 -36.33 -8.49
C TYR A 513 3.66 -37.65 -9.00
N SER A 514 3.56 -38.66 -8.13
CA SER A 514 2.93 -39.92 -8.45
C SER A 514 1.47 -39.77 -8.88
N MET A 515 0.70 -38.93 -8.18
CA MET A 515 -0.71 -38.65 -8.50
C MET A 515 -0.86 -37.82 -9.78
N ALA A 516 0.06 -36.86 -10.03
CA ALA A 516 0.05 -36.01 -11.21
C ALA A 516 0.58 -36.75 -12.47
N GLY A 517 1.37 -37.82 -12.28
CA GLY A 517 2.03 -38.57 -13.34
C GLY A 517 3.21 -37.86 -13.98
N GLU A 518 3.73 -36.78 -13.37
CA GLU A 518 4.96 -36.08 -13.78
C GLU A 518 5.49 -35.19 -12.65
N GLU A 519 6.77 -34.83 -12.74
CA GLU A 519 7.41 -33.85 -11.86
C GLU A 519 7.14 -32.43 -12.35
N PHE A 520 6.87 -31.51 -11.42
CA PHE A 520 6.66 -30.09 -11.68
C PHE A 520 6.93 -29.25 -10.43
N ASN A 521 7.06 -27.94 -10.58
CA ASN A 521 7.22 -27.07 -9.42
C ASN A 521 5.87 -26.82 -8.74
N ILE A 522 5.62 -27.51 -7.61
CA ILE A 522 4.37 -27.41 -6.82
C ILE A 522 4.18 -25.97 -6.26
N ASN A 523 5.28 -25.24 -6.02
CA ASN A 523 5.25 -23.85 -5.57
C ASN A 523 4.99 -22.85 -6.69
N SER A 524 4.98 -23.27 -7.96
CA SER A 524 4.62 -22.43 -9.09
C SER A 524 3.10 -22.45 -9.31
N PRO A 525 2.35 -21.35 -9.05
CA PRO A 525 0.91 -21.31 -9.28
C PRO A 525 0.51 -21.63 -10.74
N GLN A 526 1.36 -21.25 -11.69
CA GLN A 526 1.13 -21.48 -13.11
C GLN A 526 1.25 -22.97 -13.47
N GLN A 527 2.34 -23.64 -13.03
CA GLN A 527 2.55 -25.06 -13.31
C GLN A 527 1.48 -25.90 -12.60
N LEU A 528 1.24 -25.62 -11.33
CA LEU A 528 0.22 -26.30 -10.54
C LEU A 528 -1.17 -26.13 -11.14
N GLY A 529 -1.52 -24.91 -11.57
CA GLY A 529 -2.80 -24.65 -12.25
C GLY A 529 -2.95 -25.42 -13.55
N GLY A 530 -1.88 -25.54 -14.36
CA GLY A 530 -1.84 -26.36 -15.57
C GLY A 530 -2.05 -27.86 -15.27
N ILE A 531 -1.39 -28.40 -14.24
CA ILE A 531 -1.58 -29.79 -13.81
C ILE A 531 -3.02 -30.05 -13.36
N LEU A 532 -3.55 -29.27 -12.43
CA LEU A 532 -4.87 -29.52 -11.84
C LEU A 532 -6.01 -29.29 -12.83
N PHE A 533 -6.01 -28.16 -13.54
CA PHE A 533 -7.19 -27.73 -14.30
C PHE A 533 -7.10 -28.00 -15.81
N GLU A 534 -5.90 -28.18 -16.40
CA GLU A 534 -5.75 -28.52 -17.82
C GLU A 534 -5.50 -30.01 -18.03
N LYS A 535 -4.50 -30.59 -17.33
CA LYS A 535 -4.15 -32.00 -17.50
C LYS A 535 -5.13 -32.93 -16.77
N MET A 536 -5.37 -32.71 -15.48
CA MET A 536 -6.27 -33.55 -14.68
C MET A 536 -7.75 -33.14 -14.79
N GLN A 537 -8.06 -31.98 -15.39
CA GLN A 537 -9.40 -31.48 -15.68
C GLN A 537 -10.29 -31.37 -14.43
N LEU A 538 -9.73 -30.94 -13.29
CA LEU A 538 -10.53 -30.70 -12.09
C LEU A 538 -11.55 -29.57 -12.34
N PRO A 539 -12.78 -29.67 -11.77
CA PRO A 539 -13.80 -28.62 -11.91
C PRO A 539 -13.45 -27.35 -11.14
N GLY A 540 -14.12 -26.24 -11.42
CA GLY A 540 -14.06 -25.01 -10.61
C GLY A 540 -12.81 -24.15 -10.82
N GLY A 541 -11.97 -24.42 -11.80
CA GLY A 541 -10.78 -23.63 -12.11
C GLY A 541 -11.12 -22.17 -12.45
N LYS A 542 -10.77 -21.22 -11.58
CA LYS A 542 -10.96 -19.79 -11.80
C LYS A 542 -9.80 -19.24 -12.63
N LYS A 543 -10.07 -18.87 -13.90
CA LYS A 543 -9.04 -18.27 -14.77
C LYS A 543 -8.61 -16.88 -14.28
N THR A 544 -7.31 -16.64 -14.27
CA THR A 544 -6.66 -15.35 -14.01
C THR A 544 -5.93 -14.89 -15.28
N LYS A 545 -5.32 -13.70 -15.25
CA LYS A 545 -4.51 -13.19 -16.38
C LYS A 545 -3.30 -14.08 -16.72
N THR A 546 -2.78 -14.84 -15.76
CA THR A 546 -1.55 -15.63 -15.86
C THR A 546 -1.77 -17.15 -15.79
N GLY A 547 -3.02 -17.62 -15.82
CA GLY A 547 -3.38 -19.04 -15.71
C GLY A 547 -4.57 -19.27 -14.79
N TYR A 548 -4.58 -20.39 -14.07
CA TYR A 548 -5.63 -20.72 -13.11
C TYR A 548 -5.23 -20.29 -11.70
N SER A 549 -6.22 -19.85 -10.90
CA SER A 549 -6.00 -19.57 -9.48
C SER A 549 -5.79 -20.89 -8.73
N THR A 550 -4.70 -20.95 -7.97
CA THR A 550 -4.41 -22.03 -7.01
C THR A 550 -4.40 -21.51 -5.57
N ALA A 551 -5.19 -20.46 -5.32
CA ALA A 551 -5.37 -19.91 -3.98
C ALA A 551 -6.06 -20.92 -3.05
N VAL A 552 -5.79 -20.79 -1.75
CA VAL A 552 -6.26 -21.76 -0.74
C VAL A 552 -7.78 -21.93 -0.79
N ASP A 553 -8.53 -20.82 -0.89
CA ASP A 553 -9.99 -20.80 -0.98
C ASP A 553 -10.57 -21.57 -2.20
N VAL A 554 -9.80 -21.67 -3.28
CA VAL A 554 -10.15 -22.44 -4.48
C VAL A 554 -9.85 -23.93 -4.27
N LEU A 555 -8.71 -24.24 -3.67
CA LEU A 555 -8.26 -25.61 -3.46
C LEU A 555 -9.05 -26.32 -2.35
N GLU A 556 -9.36 -25.63 -1.24
CA GLU A 556 -10.16 -26.19 -0.14
C GLU A 556 -11.51 -26.72 -0.58
N LYS A 557 -12.16 -26.10 -1.57
CA LYS A 557 -13.42 -26.56 -2.15
C LYS A 557 -13.32 -27.88 -2.92
N LEU A 558 -12.11 -28.27 -3.29
CA LEU A 558 -11.82 -29.49 -4.06
C LEU A 558 -11.16 -30.58 -3.21
N GLN A 559 -10.79 -30.28 -1.98
CA GLN A 559 -10.02 -31.16 -1.13
C GLN A 559 -10.72 -32.50 -0.83
N GLU A 560 -12.04 -32.47 -0.59
CA GLU A 560 -12.82 -33.66 -0.23
C GLU A 560 -12.96 -34.63 -1.42
N ASP A 561 -13.08 -34.10 -2.64
CA ASP A 561 -13.30 -34.89 -3.84
C ASP A 561 -12.01 -35.34 -4.53
N TYR A 562 -10.90 -34.60 -4.31
CA TYR A 562 -9.64 -34.84 -5.01
C TYR A 562 -8.44 -34.96 -4.07
N PRO A 563 -8.00 -36.21 -3.73
CA PRO A 563 -6.92 -36.45 -2.76
C PRO A 563 -5.61 -35.69 -3.04
N ILE A 564 -5.26 -35.48 -4.31
CA ILE A 564 -4.07 -34.71 -4.70
C ILE A 564 -4.13 -33.28 -4.16
N VAL A 565 -5.33 -32.67 -4.12
CA VAL A 565 -5.51 -31.29 -3.63
C VAL A 565 -5.23 -31.22 -2.13
N GLY A 566 -5.69 -32.21 -1.36
CA GLY A 566 -5.38 -32.32 0.07
C GLY A 566 -3.86 -32.41 0.31
N LYS A 567 -3.17 -33.22 -0.48
CA LYS A 567 -1.69 -33.36 -0.40
C LYS A 567 -0.94 -32.07 -0.79
N ILE A 568 -1.46 -31.32 -1.76
CA ILE A 568 -0.89 -30.02 -2.15
C ILE A 568 -1.06 -28.98 -1.03
N LEU A 569 -2.22 -28.93 -0.38
CA LEU A 569 -2.47 -28.03 0.74
C LEU A 569 -1.57 -28.38 1.93
N GLU A 570 -1.42 -29.67 2.22
CA GLU A 570 -0.51 -30.16 3.25
C GLU A 570 0.96 -29.82 2.91
N TYR A 571 1.41 -30.10 1.70
CA TYR A 571 2.74 -29.73 1.20
C TYR A 571 3.04 -28.24 1.35
N ARG A 572 2.10 -27.37 0.97
CA ARG A 572 2.24 -25.92 1.11
C ARG A 572 2.33 -25.49 2.57
N THR A 573 1.57 -26.13 3.44
CA THR A 573 1.61 -25.86 4.88
C THR A 573 2.99 -26.22 5.45
N TYR A 574 3.49 -27.42 5.19
CA TYR A 574 4.82 -27.84 5.64
C TYR A 574 5.94 -26.97 5.04
N SER A 575 5.86 -26.66 3.73
CA SER A 575 6.85 -25.82 3.06
C SER A 575 6.90 -24.41 3.65
N LYS A 576 5.74 -23.82 3.96
CA LYS A 576 5.67 -22.52 4.63
C LYS A 576 6.23 -22.58 6.05
N LEU A 577 5.88 -23.62 6.81
CA LEU A 577 6.38 -23.81 8.18
C LEU A 577 7.91 -23.95 8.18
N ASN A 578 8.47 -24.73 7.27
CA ASN A 578 9.91 -24.90 7.17
C ASN A 578 10.62 -23.60 6.76
N SER A 579 10.22 -23.01 5.64
CA SER A 579 10.92 -21.85 5.08
C SER A 579 10.77 -20.60 5.95
N THR A 580 9.59 -20.35 6.52
CA THR A 580 9.32 -19.13 7.29
C THR A 580 9.76 -19.25 8.74
N TYR A 581 9.51 -20.42 9.36
CA TYR A 581 9.73 -20.56 10.80
C TYR A 581 10.96 -21.42 11.13
N ALA A 582 11.15 -22.62 10.57
CA ALA A 582 12.32 -23.41 10.93
C ALA A 582 13.62 -22.77 10.42
N GLU A 583 13.73 -22.57 9.10
CA GLU A 583 14.92 -21.95 8.50
C GLU A 583 14.93 -20.42 8.71
N GLY A 584 13.77 -19.75 8.54
CA GLY A 584 13.66 -18.31 8.69
C GLY A 584 14.07 -17.82 10.07
N LEU A 585 13.52 -18.38 11.16
CA LEU A 585 13.84 -17.95 12.52
C LEU A 585 15.28 -18.27 12.91
N SER A 586 15.85 -19.41 12.42
CA SER A 586 17.22 -19.79 12.75
C SER A 586 18.26 -18.74 12.34
N ASN A 587 17.96 -17.93 11.32
CA ASN A 587 18.83 -16.85 10.86
C ASN A 587 18.86 -15.64 11.79
N TYR A 588 17.85 -15.50 12.65
CA TYR A 588 17.74 -14.40 13.60
C TYR A 588 18.21 -14.76 15.01
N VAL A 589 18.60 -16.03 15.25
CA VAL A 589 19.12 -16.45 16.56
C VAL A 589 20.52 -15.92 16.75
N GLY A 590 20.68 -14.98 17.69
CA GLY A 590 21.96 -14.38 18.07
C GLY A 590 22.94 -15.34 18.72
N GLU A 591 24.15 -14.85 19.02
CA GLU A 591 25.20 -15.60 19.74
C GLU A 591 24.76 -15.96 21.18
N ASP A 592 23.91 -15.16 21.77
CA ASP A 592 23.28 -15.37 23.08
C ASP A 592 22.09 -16.33 23.03
N GLN A 593 21.83 -16.95 21.88
CA GLN A 593 20.70 -17.84 21.60
C GLN A 593 19.32 -17.17 21.71
N ARG A 594 19.27 -15.83 21.63
CA ARG A 594 18.01 -15.08 21.64
C ARG A 594 17.68 -14.53 20.24
N ILE A 595 16.40 -14.34 20.02
CA ILE A 595 15.89 -13.57 18.87
C ILE A 595 15.54 -12.19 19.39
N HIS A 596 16.20 -11.17 18.84
CA HIS A 596 15.94 -9.76 19.07
C HIS A 596 15.11 -9.20 17.91
N GLY A 597 13.81 -9.39 17.99
CA GLY A 597 12.88 -8.85 16.98
C GLY A 597 12.69 -7.35 17.16
N SER A 598 12.13 -6.68 16.16
CA SER A 598 11.81 -5.25 16.22
C SER A 598 10.30 -5.03 16.31
N PHE A 599 9.86 -4.16 17.23
CA PHE A 599 8.46 -3.78 17.46
C PHE A 599 8.20 -2.37 16.93
N GLN A 600 7.40 -2.27 15.87
CA GLN A 600 7.13 -1.03 15.17
C GLN A 600 5.84 -0.37 15.64
N GLN A 601 5.93 0.90 16.14
CA GLN A 601 4.77 1.66 16.62
C GLN A 601 4.03 2.40 15.50
N MET A 602 4.72 2.77 14.42
CA MET A 602 4.25 3.73 13.41
C MET A 602 3.84 3.09 12.08
N VAL A 603 3.58 1.77 12.05
CA VAL A 603 3.25 1.05 10.79
C VAL A 603 1.76 0.89 10.60
N THR A 604 1.04 0.50 11.65
CA THR A 604 -0.39 0.20 11.52
C THR A 604 -1.24 1.44 11.71
N ALA A 605 -2.26 1.60 10.88
CA ALA A 605 -3.18 2.73 11.05
C ALA A 605 -4.22 2.55 12.16
N THR A 606 -4.23 1.40 12.83
CA THR A 606 -5.12 1.09 13.98
C THR A 606 -4.46 1.35 15.35
N GLY A 607 -3.17 1.64 15.37
CA GLY A 607 -2.40 1.75 16.61
C GLY A 607 -1.81 0.42 17.12
N ARG A 608 -2.13 -0.72 16.51
CA ARG A 608 -1.49 -2.00 16.88
C ARG A 608 0.00 -1.95 16.60
N LEU A 609 0.81 -2.63 17.42
CA LEU A 609 2.21 -2.86 17.13
C LEU A 609 2.35 -3.83 15.95
N SER A 610 3.41 -3.66 15.18
CA SER A 610 3.84 -4.61 14.15
C SER A 610 5.20 -5.17 14.54
N SER A 611 5.41 -6.47 14.38
CA SER A 611 6.70 -7.12 14.65
C SER A 611 7.40 -7.45 13.34
N THR A 612 8.69 -7.14 13.27
CA THR A 612 9.55 -7.40 12.11
C THR A 612 10.90 -7.97 12.56
N GLU A 613 11.60 -8.63 11.67
CA GLU A 613 12.98 -9.12 11.85
C GLU A 613 13.20 -10.03 13.10
N PRO A 614 12.41 -11.11 13.24
CA PRO A 614 11.34 -11.63 12.43
C PRO A 614 9.94 -11.21 12.96
N ASN A 615 8.87 -11.49 12.17
CA ASN A 615 7.50 -11.28 12.66
C ASN A 615 7.09 -12.45 13.58
N LEU A 616 7.27 -12.28 14.89
CA LEU A 616 6.92 -13.26 15.93
C LEU A 616 5.40 -13.31 16.20
N GLN A 617 4.63 -12.27 15.83
CA GLN A 617 3.18 -12.22 16.02
C GLN A 617 2.40 -13.18 15.11
N ASN A 618 3.03 -13.74 14.09
CA ASN A 618 2.40 -14.63 13.11
C ASN A 618 2.73 -16.12 13.33
N ILE A 619 3.40 -16.50 14.41
CA ILE A 619 3.71 -17.91 14.71
C ILE A 619 2.39 -18.66 14.96
N PRO A 620 2.08 -19.73 14.19
CA PRO A 620 0.79 -20.40 14.26
C PRO A 620 0.55 -21.05 15.63
N ILE A 621 -0.70 -21.01 16.10
CA ILE A 621 -1.11 -21.67 17.35
C ILE A 621 -2.21 -22.72 17.15
N ARG A 622 -3.04 -22.56 16.09
CA ARG A 622 -4.23 -23.39 15.90
C ARG A 622 -3.94 -24.83 15.48
N THR A 623 -2.75 -25.08 14.97
CA THR A 623 -2.34 -26.40 14.50
C THR A 623 -1.31 -27.01 15.44
N GLU A 624 -1.32 -28.34 15.60
CA GLU A 624 -0.33 -29.06 16.38
C GLU A 624 1.11 -28.73 15.94
N MET A 625 1.34 -28.71 14.63
CA MET A 625 2.62 -28.31 14.02
C MET A 625 3.05 -26.88 14.36
N GLY A 626 2.09 -25.95 14.45
CA GLY A 626 2.37 -24.56 14.85
C GLY A 626 2.77 -24.46 16.32
N ARG A 627 2.14 -25.24 17.21
CA ARG A 627 2.46 -25.28 18.62
C ARG A 627 3.88 -25.76 18.90
N VAL A 628 4.40 -26.70 18.10
CA VAL A 628 5.81 -27.14 18.19
C VAL A 628 6.77 -25.94 18.01
N PHE A 629 6.45 -24.98 17.13
CA PHE A 629 7.27 -23.76 17.01
C PHE A 629 7.19 -22.85 18.25
N ARG A 630 6.08 -22.84 18.98
CA ARG A 630 6.00 -22.09 20.24
C ARG A 630 6.79 -22.78 21.35
N SER A 631 6.86 -24.12 21.36
CA SER A 631 7.59 -24.86 22.37
C SER A 631 9.12 -24.69 22.31
N VAL A 632 9.68 -24.26 21.17
CA VAL A 632 11.14 -23.98 21.08
C VAL A 632 11.54 -22.67 21.74
N PHE A 633 10.60 -21.77 22.03
CA PHE A 633 10.86 -20.59 22.83
C PHE A 633 10.80 -20.95 24.30
N ILE A 634 11.90 -20.76 24.99
CA ILE A 634 12.11 -21.19 26.38
C ILE A 634 12.54 -20.02 27.26
N PRO A 635 12.18 -20.00 28.57
CA PRO A 635 12.70 -18.97 29.45
C PRO A 635 14.15 -19.28 29.86
N LYS A 636 14.87 -18.25 30.34
CA LYS A 636 16.19 -18.40 30.93
C LYS A 636 16.16 -19.39 32.10
N GLU A 637 17.27 -20.07 32.34
CA GLU A 637 17.43 -20.92 33.52
C GLU A 637 17.10 -20.18 34.83
N GLY A 638 16.30 -20.77 35.68
CA GLY A 638 15.77 -20.15 36.91
C GLY A 638 14.50 -19.31 36.69
N SER A 639 14.01 -19.20 35.48
CA SER A 639 12.81 -18.45 35.11
C SER A 639 11.70 -19.36 34.56
N VAL A 640 10.52 -18.80 34.38
CA VAL A 640 9.35 -19.38 33.69
C VAL A 640 8.79 -18.34 32.76
N PHE A 641 7.99 -18.73 31.75
CA PHE A 641 7.12 -17.81 31.07
C PHE A 641 5.83 -17.60 31.82
N LEU A 642 5.37 -16.37 31.85
CA LEU A 642 4.04 -15.97 32.32
C LEU A 642 3.39 -15.26 31.14
N ASP A 643 2.34 -15.87 30.63
CA ASP A 643 1.52 -15.30 29.55
C ASP A 643 0.22 -14.75 30.12
N ALA A 644 -0.20 -13.60 29.65
CA ALA A 644 -1.46 -12.97 30.05
C ALA A 644 -2.21 -12.44 28.83
N ASP A 645 -3.39 -13.00 28.59
CA ASP A 645 -4.26 -12.66 27.45
C ASP A 645 -5.57 -12.04 27.90
N TYR A 646 -6.03 -11.01 27.19
CA TYR A 646 -7.35 -10.42 27.44
C TYR A 646 -8.47 -11.33 26.94
N SER A 647 -9.36 -11.72 27.82
CA SER A 647 -10.54 -12.49 27.46
C SER A 647 -11.54 -11.62 26.68
N GLN A 648 -11.64 -11.86 25.35
CA GLN A 648 -12.61 -11.25 24.44
C GLN A 648 -12.65 -9.70 24.48
N VAL A 649 -11.51 -9.04 24.51
CA VAL A 649 -11.41 -7.58 24.72
C VAL A 649 -12.26 -6.78 23.73
N GLU A 650 -12.25 -7.12 22.43
CA GLU A 650 -13.01 -6.38 21.41
C GLU A 650 -14.53 -6.46 21.62
N LEU A 651 -15.05 -7.60 22.05
CA LEU A 651 -16.48 -7.76 22.38
C LEU A 651 -16.88 -7.05 23.68
N ARG A 652 -16.00 -7.05 24.70
CA ARG A 652 -16.19 -6.28 25.95
C ARG A 652 -16.17 -4.78 25.67
N LEU A 653 -15.30 -4.35 24.76
CA LEU A 653 -15.27 -2.96 24.28
C LEU A 653 -16.54 -2.62 23.50
N LEU A 654 -16.99 -3.46 22.57
CA LEU A 654 -18.25 -3.26 21.85
C LEU A 654 -19.42 -3.09 22.83
N ALA A 655 -19.53 -3.96 23.84
CA ALA A 655 -20.58 -3.85 24.87
C ALA A 655 -20.49 -2.53 25.66
N SER A 656 -19.27 -2.13 26.04
CA SER A 656 -19.04 -0.90 26.81
C SER A 656 -19.31 0.37 26.00
N LEU A 657 -18.82 0.43 24.75
CA LEU A 657 -18.96 1.60 23.86
C LEU A 657 -20.39 1.77 23.35
N SER A 658 -21.06 0.66 23.00
CA SER A 658 -22.46 0.68 22.58
C SER A 658 -23.44 0.97 23.73
N LYS A 659 -23.00 0.73 24.98
CA LYS A 659 -23.85 0.82 26.17
C LYS A 659 -25.08 -0.08 26.08
N ASP A 660 -24.96 -1.24 25.44
CA ASP A 660 -26.04 -2.23 25.37
C ASP A 660 -26.18 -2.96 26.71
N GLU A 661 -27.30 -2.74 27.39
CA GLU A 661 -27.53 -3.24 28.74
C GLU A 661 -27.53 -4.78 28.82
N LYS A 662 -28.06 -5.46 27.78
CA LYS A 662 -28.07 -6.92 27.74
C LYS A 662 -26.65 -7.51 27.64
N LEU A 663 -25.80 -6.93 26.77
CA LEU A 663 -24.42 -7.34 26.66
C LEU A 663 -23.63 -7.05 27.95
N ILE A 664 -23.79 -5.84 28.51
CA ILE A 664 -23.13 -5.45 29.77
C ILE A 664 -23.54 -6.41 30.91
N GLU A 665 -24.83 -6.73 31.01
CA GLU A 665 -25.31 -7.64 32.05
C GLU A 665 -24.80 -9.08 31.89
N ALA A 666 -24.73 -9.56 30.63
CA ALA A 666 -24.18 -10.88 30.31
C ALA A 666 -22.71 -10.99 30.76
N TYR A 667 -21.88 -9.98 30.45
CA TYR A 667 -20.49 -9.95 30.90
C TYR A 667 -20.32 -9.80 32.42
N ARG A 668 -21.17 -9.01 33.09
CA ARG A 668 -21.13 -8.86 34.55
C ARG A 668 -21.49 -10.15 35.29
N LYS A 669 -22.32 -11.00 34.68
CA LYS A 669 -22.70 -12.32 35.20
C LYS A 669 -21.73 -13.42 34.78
N ASP A 670 -20.62 -13.09 34.16
CA ASP A 670 -19.65 -14.05 33.62
C ASP A 670 -20.27 -15.13 32.71
N ALA A 671 -21.30 -14.73 31.95
CA ALA A 671 -21.99 -15.63 31.04
C ALA A 671 -21.18 -15.84 29.74
N ASP A 672 -21.21 -17.04 29.18
CA ASP A 672 -20.65 -17.33 27.87
C ASP A 672 -21.41 -16.54 26.79
N ILE A 673 -20.84 -15.41 26.36
CA ILE A 673 -21.48 -14.47 25.44
C ILE A 673 -21.86 -15.14 24.11
N HIS A 674 -21.09 -16.12 23.64
CA HIS A 674 -21.42 -16.83 22.42
C HIS A 674 -22.61 -17.76 22.58
N ARG A 675 -22.81 -18.34 23.77
CA ARG A 675 -24.02 -19.10 24.08
C ARG A 675 -25.23 -18.19 24.25
N VAL A 676 -25.06 -17.05 24.94
CA VAL A 676 -26.13 -16.04 25.10
C VAL A 676 -26.56 -15.54 23.72
N THR A 677 -25.62 -15.15 22.86
CA THR A 677 -25.93 -14.74 21.48
C THR A 677 -26.59 -15.85 20.68
N ALA A 678 -26.15 -17.11 20.83
CA ALA A 678 -26.78 -18.23 20.13
C ALA A 678 -28.24 -18.41 20.56
N SER A 679 -28.54 -18.35 21.86
CA SER A 679 -29.89 -18.41 22.38
C SER A 679 -30.79 -17.31 21.79
N GLU A 680 -30.30 -16.07 21.76
CA GLU A 680 -31.03 -14.90 21.25
C GLU A 680 -31.23 -14.96 19.72
N VAL A 681 -30.15 -15.22 18.94
CA VAL A 681 -30.18 -15.18 17.47
C VAL A 681 -30.93 -16.41 16.87
N PHE A 682 -30.79 -17.57 17.48
CA PHE A 682 -31.40 -18.80 16.97
C PHE A 682 -32.73 -19.18 17.66
N HIS A 683 -33.13 -18.37 18.68
CA HIS A 683 -34.37 -18.56 19.46
C HIS A 683 -34.46 -19.95 20.11
N VAL A 684 -33.37 -20.41 20.71
CA VAL A 684 -33.30 -21.64 21.45
C VAL A 684 -33.02 -21.34 22.94
N PRO A 685 -33.58 -22.12 23.89
CA PRO A 685 -33.22 -21.97 25.31
C PRO A 685 -31.70 -22.09 25.51
N LEU A 686 -31.16 -21.38 26.51
CA LEU A 686 -29.71 -21.33 26.75
C LEU A 686 -29.11 -22.72 26.99
N GLU A 687 -29.89 -23.59 27.63
CA GLU A 687 -29.52 -24.98 27.95
C GLU A 687 -29.45 -25.89 26.71
N GLU A 688 -30.21 -25.53 25.68
CA GLU A 688 -30.32 -26.30 24.42
C GLU A 688 -29.33 -25.82 23.36
N VAL A 689 -28.50 -24.81 23.65
CA VAL A 689 -27.50 -24.30 22.72
C VAL A 689 -26.41 -25.36 22.45
N THR A 690 -26.42 -25.89 21.24
CA THR A 690 -25.42 -26.89 20.81
C THR A 690 -24.05 -26.24 20.56
N PRO A 691 -22.95 -27.02 20.56
CA PRO A 691 -21.62 -26.54 20.20
C PRO A 691 -21.57 -25.88 18.81
N GLU A 692 -22.38 -26.39 17.87
CA GLU A 692 -22.49 -25.82 16.53
C GLU A 692 -23.16 -24.44 16.52
N LEU A 693 -24.30 -24.28 17.19
CA LEU A 693 -24.98 -23.00 17.36
C LEU A 693 -24.08 -21.98 18.06
N ARG A 694 -23.34 -22.41 19.11
CA ARG A 694 -22.35 -21.56 19.78
C ARG A 694 -21.23 -21.11 18.82
N ARG A 695 -20.72 -22.03 17.99
CA ARG A 695 -19.68 -21.69 16.97
C ARG A 695 -20.22 -20.70 15.94
N ASN A 696 -21.44 -20.90 15.45
CA ASN A 696 -22.08 -19.97 14.51
C ASN A 696 -22.31 -18.60 15.15
N ALA A 697 -22.77 -18.54 16.38
CA ALA A 697 -22.90 -17.27 17.13
C ALA A 697 -21.54 -16.59 17.37
N LYS A 698 -20.47 -17.36 17.61
CA LYS A 698 -19.11 -16.82 17.69
C LYS A 698 -18.73 -16.12 16.38
N ALA A 699 -19.00 -16.73 15.22
CA ALA A 699 -18.74 -16.11 13.93
C ALA A 699 -19.58 -14.85 13.69
N VAL A 700 -20.86 -14.85 14.14
CA VAL A 700 -21.71 -13.64 14.09
C VAL A 700 -21.15 -12.54 14.97
N ASN A 701 -20.81 -12.82 16.25
CA ASN A 701 -20.28 -11.83 17.18
C ASN A 701 -19.02 -11.15 16.64
N PHE A 702 -18.01 -11.92 16.19
CA PHE A 702 -16.80 -11.35 15.61
C PHE A 702 -17.09 -10.68 14.27
N GLY A 703 -17.98 -11.27 13.44
CA GLY A 703 -18.39 -10.67 12.20
C GLY A 703 -18.97 -9.27 12.37
N ILE A 704 -19.81 -9.05 13.37
CA ILE A 704 -20.40 -7.75 13.69
C ILE A 704 -19.32 -6.72 14.06
N VAL A 705 -18.35 -7.10 14.91
CA VAL A 705 -17.22 -6.22 15.29
C VAL A 705 -16.44 -5.78 14.04
N TYR A 706 -16.29 -6.66 13.07
CA TYR A 706 -15.57 -6.36 11.81
C TYR A 706 -16.46 -5.80 10.68
N GLY A 707 -17.72 -5.49 10.97
CA GLY A 707 -18.67 -4.96 9.98
C GLY A 707 -18.95 -5.92 8.83
N ILE A 708 -19.09 -7.23 9.14
CA ILE A 708 -19.27 -8.27 8.13
C ILE A 708 -20.55 -8.07 7.32
N SER A 709 -20.49 -8.31 6.01
CA SER A 709 -21.66 -8.37 5.16
C SER A 709 -22.34 -9.74 5.21
N ALA A 710 -23.63 -9.82 4.83
CA ALA A 710 -24.33 -11.09 4.71
C ALA A 710 -23.63 -12.06 3.74
N PHE A 711 -22.94 -11.55 2.72
CA PHE A 711 -22.08 -12.34 1.83
C PHE A 711 -20.89 -12.94 2.57
N GLY A 712 -20.12 -12.13 3.31
CA GLY A 712 -18.96 -12.63 4.08
C GLY A 712 -19.36 -13.65 5.14
N LEU A 713 -20.47 -13.42 5.85
CA LEU A 713 -20.98 -14.35 6.85
C LEU A 713 -21.49 -15.66 6.21
N SER A 714 -22.14 -15.60 5.04
CA SER A 714 -22.60 -16.80 4.32
C SER A 714 -21.46 -17.72 3.87
N GLU A 715 -20.37 -17.13 3.36
CA GLU A 715 -19.16 -17.89 3.00
C GLU A 715 -18.49 -18.51 4.26
N GLY A 716 -18.36 -17.74 5.35
CA GLY A 716 -17.70 -18.21 6.57
C GLY A 716 -18.45 -19.33 7.33
N LEU A 717 -19.77 -19.39 7.21
CA LEU A 717 -20.62 -20.40 7.85
C LEU A 717 -21.13 -21.45 6.88
N SER A 718 -20.84 -21.34 5.57
CA SER A 718 -21.38 -22.24 4.52
C SER A 718 -22.91 -22.30 4.51
N ILE A 719 -23.58 -21.14 4.72
CA ILE A 719 -25.03 -20.97 4.72
C ILE A 719 -25.47 -20.06 3.56
N SER A 720 -26.79 -20.02 3.30
CA SER A 720 -27.32 -19.11 2.29
C SER A 720 -27.17 -17.63 2.69
N ARG A 721 -27.08 -16.73 1.71
CA ARG A 721 -27.05 -15.27 1.97
C ARG A 721 -28.29 -14.78 2.71
N GLN A 722 -29.43 -15.42 2.47
CA GLN A 722 -30.67 -15.07 3.13
C GLN A 722 -30.59 -15.41 4.63
N GLU A 723 -30.13 -16.59 4.99
CA GLU A 723 -29.93 -17.01 6.39
C GLU A 723 -28.89 -16.10 7.08
N ALA A 724 -27.77 -15.81 6.42
CA ALA A 724 -26.76 -14.90 6.96
C ALA A 724 -27.34 -13.51 7.26
N LYS A 725 -28.19 -13.00 6.34
CA LYS A 725 -28.88 -11.72 6.54
C LYS A 725 -29.82 -11.77 7.74
N GLU A 726 -30.60 -12.85 7.86
CA GLU A 726 -31.50 -13.06 8.99
C GLU A 726 -30.74 -13.14 10.32
N TYR A 727 -29.58 -13.79 10.38
CA TYR A 727 -28.76 -13.84 11.59
C TYR A 727 -28.27 -12.45 12.01
N ILE A 728 -27.82 -11.63 11.05
CA ILE A 728 -27.40 -10.24 11.32
C ILE A 728 -28.59 -9.40 11.81
N GLU A 729 -29.76 -9.52 11.15
CA GLU A 729 -30.97 -8.77 11.56
C GLU A 729 -31.45 -9.18 12.96
N ARG A 730 -31.45 -10.48 13.29
CA ARG A 730 -31.80 -10.98 14.62
C ARG A 730 -30.82 -10.51 15.69
N TYR A 731 -29.51 -10.52 15.39
CA TYR A 731 -28.50 -9.98 16.27
C TYR A 731 -28.79 -8.51 16.65
N PHE A 732 -29.03 -7.67 15.66
CA PHE A 732 -29.34 -6.24 15.89
C PHE A 732 -30.72 -6.03 16.51
N THR A 733 -31.64 -6.96 16.37
CA THR A 733 -32.93 -6.92 17.09
C THR A 733 -32.71 -7.24 18.58
N SER A 734 -31.83 -8.19 18.88
CA SER A 734 -31.49 -8.56 20.27
C SER A 734 -30.62 -7.49 20.96
N TYR A 735 -29.74 -6.86 20.21
CA TYR A 735 -28.77 -5.84 20.68
C TYR A 735 -28.92 -4.50 19.92
N PRO A 736 -30.04 -3.77 20.08
CA PRO A 736 -30.33 -2.58 19.27
C PRO A 736 -29.34 -1.43 19.50
N LYS A 737 -28.74 -1.33 20.70
CA LYS A 737 -27.74 -0.30 21.00
C LYS A 737 -26.41 -0.53 20.29
N VAL A 738 -26.07 -1.78 19.98
CA VAL A 738 -24.92 -2.09 19.14
C VAL A 738 -25.10 -1.53 17.75
N LYS A 739 -26.30 -1.74 17.14
CA LYS A 739 -26.61 -1.16 15.82
C LYS A 739 -26.54 0.37 15.84
N GLU A 740 -27.17 0.99 16.84
CA GLU A 740 -27.17 2.46 17.01
C GLU A 740 -25.73 3.00 17.12
N TYR A 741 -24.86 2.33 17.86
CA TYR A 741 -23.46 2.71 17.98
C TYR A 741 -22.70 2.60 16.64
N LEU A 742 -22.78 1.45 15.96
CA LEU A 742 -22.08 1.23 14.69
C LEU A 742 -22.56 2.18 13.57
N ASP A 743 -23.87 2.38 13.46
CA ASP A 743 -24.46 3.35 12.52
C ASP A 743 -24.04 4.79 12.89
N GLY A 744 -23.92 5.08 14.19
CA GLY A 744 -23.42 6.37 14.71
C GLY A 744 -21.97 6.63 14.33
N GLU A 745 -21.08 5.63 14.41
CA GLU A 745 -19.68 5.76 13.98
C GLU A 745 -19.56 6.02 12.48
N VAL A 746 -20.38 5.36 11.65
CA VAL A 746 -20.43 5.65 10.21
C VAL A 746 -20.93 7.07 9.93
N ALA A 747 -21.97 7.53 10.65
CA ALA A 747 -22.48 8.88 10.52
C ALA A 747 -21.43 9.93 10.94
N PHE A 748 -20.76 9.70 12.07
CA PHE A 748 -19.66 10.54 12.53
C PHE A 748 -18.51 10.59 11.50
N ALA A 749 -18.13 9.44 10.95
CA ALA A 749 -17.10 9.36 9.92
C ALA A 749 -17.48 10.14 8.65
N ARG A 750 -18.75 10.11 8.25
CA ARG A 750 -19.23 10.90 7.11
C ARG A 750 -19.20 12.41 7.37
N GLU A 751 -19.41 12.85 8.60
CA GLU A 751 -19.36 14.26 8.95
C GLU A 751 -17.93 14.78 9.10
N HIS A 752 -17.01 13.96 9.66
CA HIS A 752 -15.70 14.41 10.11
C HIS A 752 -14.53 13.84 9.30
N SER A 753 -14.77 12.85 8.43
CA SER A 753 -13.75 12.11 7.65
C SER A 753 -12.75 11.32 8.50
N PHE A 754 -13.05 11.04 9.75
CA PHE A 754 -12.30 10.16 10.65
C PHE A 754 -13.22 9.54 11.72
N VAL A 755 -12.73 8.50 12.40
CA VAL A 755 -13.27 7.99 13.67
C VAL A 755 -12.18 8.02 14.73
N LYS A 756 -12.56 7.89 16.03
CA LYS A 756 -11.59 7.94 17.15
C LYS A 756 -11.81 6.82 18.17
N THR A 757 -10.72 6.43 18.83
CA THR A 757 -10.73 5.50 19.96
C THR A 757 -11.19 6.20 21.25
N LEU A 758 -11.39 5.41 22.31
CA LEU A 758 -11.65 5.92 23.65
C LEU A 758 -10.54 6.85 24.17
N PHE A 759 -9.29 6.65 23.72
CA PHE A 759 -8.11 7.43 24.09
C PHE A 759 -7.82 8.59 23.12
N GLY A 760 -8.71 8.84 22.15
CA GLY A 760 -8.60 9.95 21.21
C GLY A 760 -7.75 9.65 19.95
N ARG A 761 -7.22 8.44 19.75
CA ARG A 761 -6.52 8.06 18.51
C ARG A 761 -7.44 8.24 17.33
N ARG A 762 -7.03 9.01 16.33
CA ARG A 762 -7.81 9.25 15.10
C ARG A 762 -7.44 8.26 14.00
N ARG A 763 -8.46 7.73 13.34
CA ARG A 763 -8.34 6.94 12.12
C ARG A 763 -8.96 7.72 10.96
N PRO A 764 -8.18 8.39 10.10
CA PRO A 764 -8.71 9.08 8.92
C PRO A 764 -9.35 8.11 7.93
N LEU A 765 -10.45 8.55 7.30
CA LEU A 765 -11.26 7.77 6.37
C LEU A 765 -11.53 8.57 5.08
N PRO A 766 -10.51 8.84 4.25
CA PRO A 766 -10.64 9.69 3.07
C PRO A 766 -11.62 9.13 2.02
N GLU A 767 -11.91 7.82 2.06
CA GLU A 767 -12.80 7.15 1.10
C GLU A 767 -14.25 7.01 1.60
N ILE A 768 -14.62 7.60 2.73
CA ILE A 768 -15.97 7.46 3.31
C ILE A 768 -17.06 8.04 2.40
N HIS A 769 -16.72 8.99 1.53
CA HIS A 769 -17.59 9.61 0.54
C HIS A 769 -17.32 9.12 -0.90
N ALA A 770 -16.48 8.09 -1.09
CA ALA A 770 -16.15 7.60 -2.43
C ALA A 770 -17.41 7.25 -3.24
N SER A 771 -17.45 7.65 -4.51
CA SER A 771 -18.50 7.28 -5.45
C SER A 771 -18.55 5.78 -5.70
N ASN A 772 -17.39 5.13 -5.69
CA ASN A 772 -17.25 3.68 -5.80
C ASN A 772 -17.82 2.96 -4.57
N PHE A 773 -18.85 2.14 -4.79
CA PHE A 773 -19.53 1.40 -3.72
C PHE A 773 -18.59 0.51 -2.89
N MET A 774 -17.64 -0.18 -3.55
CA MET A 774 -16.74 -1.11 -2.84
C MET A 774 -15.81 -0.37 -1.87
N ARG A 775 -15.28 0.79 -2.28
CA ARG A 775 -14.41 1.64 -1.46
C ARG A 775 -15.18 2.26 -0.31
N ARG A 776 -16.31 2.87 -0.62
CA ARG A 776 -17.18 3.44 0.42
C ARG A 776 -17.61 2.40 1.44
N SER A 777 -18.04 1.22 1.00
CA SER A 777 -18.43 0.13 1.89
C SER A 777 -17.25 -0.42 2.71
N PHE A 778 -16.04 -0.42 2.15
CA PHE A 778 -14.82 -0.75 2.90
C PHE A 778 -14.56 0.30 3.98
N SER A 779 -14.62 1.59 3.64
CA SER A 779 -14.42 2.71 4.58
C SER A 779 -15.46 2.70 5.70
N GLU A 780 -16.73 2.38 5.39
CA GLU A 780 -17.79 2.21 6.39
C GLU A 780 -17.48 1.06 7.37
N ARG A 781 -16.97 -0.06 6.89
CA ARG A 781 -16.53 -1.16 7.77
C ARG A 781 -15.35 -0.76 8.66
N VAL A 782 -14.39 -0.01 8.11
CA VAL A 782 -13.29 0.53 8.91
C VAL A 782 -13.81 1.50 9.96
N ALA A 783 -14.81 2.33 9.65
CA ALA A 783 -15.44 3.24 10.62
C ALA A 783 -16.06 2.48 11.80
N MET A 784 -16.70 1.36 11.56
CA MET A 784 -17.30 0.52 12.60
C MET A 784 -16.25 -0.18 13.48
N ASN A 785 -15.17 -0.67 12.85
CA ASN A 785 -14.17 -1.50 13.54
C ASN A 785 -13.06 -0.71 14.23
N ALA A 786 -12.56 0.37 13.60
CA ALA A 786 -11.36 1.06 14.06
C ALA A 786 -11.47 1.63 15.49
N PRO A 787 -12.61 2.18 15.96
CA PRO A 787 -12.74 2.61 17.35
C PRO A 787 -12.56 1.47 18.36
N ILE A 788 -13.05 0.28 18.05
CA ILE A 788 -12.97 -0.91 18.92
C ILE A 788 -11.56 -1.47 18.91
N GLN A 789 -11.03 -1.79 17.73
CA GLN A 789 -9.70 -2.38 17.57
C GLN A 789 -8.59 -1.42 18.03
N GLY A 790 -8.72 -0.13 17.71
CA GLY A 790 -7.76 0.88 18.15
C GLY A 790 -7.81 1.09 19.67
N THR A 791 -8.99 1.05 20.31
CA THR A 791 -9.09 1.13 21.77
C THR A 791 -8.43 -0.08 22.44
N ALA A 792 -8.58 -1.29 21.89
CA ALA A 792 -7.87 -2.47 22.37
C ALA A 792 -6.35 -2.31 22.26
N ALA A 793 -5.86 -1.74 21.15
CA ALA A 793 -4.44 -1.44 20.97
C ALA A 793 -3.92 -0.39 21.99
N ASP A 794 -4.69 0.65 22.26
CA ASP A 794 -4.33 1.67 23.27
C ASP A 794 -4.30 1.08 24.68
N ILE A 795 -5.24 0.19 24.99
CA ILE A 795 -5.31 -0.53 26.27
C ILE A 795 -4.06 -1.37 26.51
N ILE A 796 -3.68 -2.24 25.57
CA ILE A 796 -2.51 -3.11 25.74
C ILE A 796 -1.22 -2.30 25.83
N LYS A 797 -1.06 -1.25 25.03
CA LYS A 797 0.10 -0.33 25.09
C LYS A 797 0.23 0.34 26.46
N LYS A 798 -0.88 0.87 26.96
CA LYS A 798 -0.90 1.50 28.29
C LYS A 798 -0.64 0.47 29.41
N ALA A 799 -1.15 -0.74 29.29
CA ALA A 799 -0.86 -1.83 30.21
C ALA A 799 0.64 -2.17 30.22
N MET A 800 1.29 -2.25 29.04
CA MET A 800 2.74 -2.47 28.93
C MET A 800 3.54 -1.41 29.70
N VAL A 801 3.19 -0.14 29.54
CA VAL A 801 3.84 0.97 30.25
C VAL A 801 3.69 0.80 31.77
N ILE A 802 2.48 0.50 32.25
CA ILE A 802 2.21 0.31 33.69
C ILE A 802 2.95 -0.90 34.24
N VAL A 803 3.00 -2.03 33.50
CA VAL A 803 3.71 -3.25 33.91
C VAL A 803 5.20 -2.95 34.05
N ASP A 804 5.83 -2.35 33.04
CA ASP A 804 7.25 -2.04 33.03
C ASP A 804 7.63 -1.07 34.17
N GLN A 805 6.82 -0.05 34.43
CA GLN A 805 7.02 0.88 35.55
C GLN A 805 6.96 0.16 36.91
N LYS A 806 5.94 -0.68 37.13
CA LYS A 806 5.77 -1.41 38.37
C LYS A 806 6.86 -2.46 38.62
N LEU A 807 7.33 -3.13 37.55
CA LEU A 807 8.47 -4.05 37.66
C LEU A 807 9.74 -3.29 38.07
N SER A 808 9.98 -2.11 37.47
CA SER A 808 11.12 -1.23 37.84
C SER A 808 11.01 -0.72 39.28
N GLU A 809 9.84 -0.24 39.73
CA GLU A 809 9.60 0.24 41.10
C GLU A 809 9.85 -0.85 42.15
N LYS A 810 9.57 -2.10 41.81
CA LYS A 810 9.78 -3.26 42.67
C LYS A 810 11.20 -3.86 42.57
N ASN A 811 12.05 -3.29 41.69
CA ASN A 811 13.37 -3.82 41.36
C ASN A 811 13.33 -5.30 40.90
N CYS A 812 12.26 -5.70 40.18
CA CYS A 812 12.15 -7.04 39.62
C CYS A 812 13.16 -7.24 38.49
N GLN A 813 13.71 -8.46 38.38
CA GLN A 813 14.56 -8.89 37.27
C GLN A 813 13.73 -9.47 36.13
N SER A 814 12.46 -9.74 36.36
CA SER A 814 11.48 -10.18 35.38
C SER A 814 11.15 -9.09 34.38
N ARG A 815 10.81 -9.44 33.15
CA ARG A 815 10.64 -8.49 32.05
C ARG A 815 9.64 -8.93 30.99
N ILE A 816 9.04 -7.98 30.28
CA ILE A 816 8.23 -8.26 29.09
C ILE A 816 9.19 -8.67 27.96
N VAL A 817 8.88 -9.75 27.26
CA VAL A 817 9.68 -10.24 26.10
C VAL A 817 8.93 -10.21 24.78
N LEU A 818 7.60 -10.43 24.79
CA LEU A 818 6.77 -10.33 23.57
C LEU A 818 5.43 -9.66 23.87
N GLN A 819 4.88 -9.05 22.85
CA GLN A 819 3.49 -8.61 22.77
C GLN A 819 2.90 -9.17 21.48
N ILE A 820 1.81 -9.93 21.57
CA ILE A 820 1.13 -10.58 20.44
C ILE A 820 -0.37 -10.27 20.54
N HIS A 821 -0.90 -9.48 19.58
CA HIS A 821 -2.31 -9.07 19.57
C HIS A 821 -2.78 -8.41 20.88
N ASP A 822 -3.45 -9.16 21.75
CA ASP A 822 -4.00 -8.77 23.05
C ASP A 822 -3.33 -9.52 24.23
N GLU A 823 -2.20 -10.16 23.97
CA GLU A 823 -1.39 -11.01 24.86
C GLU A 823 -0.06 -10.34 25.22
N LEU A 824 0.40 -10.50 26.46
CA LEU A 824 1.72 -10.14 26.96
C LEU A 824 2.45 -11.36 27.50
N LEU A 825 3.62 -11.66 26.93
CA LEU A 825 4.50 -12.73 27.41
C LEU A 825 5.67 -12.12 28.19
N LEU A 826 5.85 -12.59 29.43
CA LEU A 826 6.93 -12.19 30.32
C LEU A 826 7.87 -13.35 30.62
N GLU A 827 9.18 -13.07 30.65
CA GLU A 827 10.19 -13.96 31.23
C GLU A 827 10.30 -13.61 32.72
N VAL A 828 9.87 -14.51 33.59
CA VAL A 828 9.68 -14.25 35.03
C VAL A 828 10.63 -15.12 35.86
N VAL A 829 11.43 -14.50 36.74
CA VAL A 829 12.24 -15.20 37.74
C VAL A 829 11.33 -15.91 38.72
N LYS A 830 11.60 -17.19 39.00
CA LYS A 830 10.67 -18.04 39.76
C LYS A 830 10.32 -17.47 41.12
N GLU A 831 11.28 -16.82 41.78
CA GLU A 831 11.11 -16.19 43.11
C GLU A 831 10.19 -14.96 43.06
N GLU A 832 10.04 -14.34 41.89
CA GLU A 832 9.23 -13.13 41.68
C GLU A 832 7.83 -13.46 41.16
N LEU A 833 7.52 -14.73 40.83
CA LEU A 833 6.35 -15.15 40.05
C LEU A 833 5.04 -14.58 40.58
N GLU A 834 4.74 -14.75 41.85
CA GLU A 834 3.49 -14.28 42.45
C GLU A 834 3.38 -12.75 42.39
N THR A 835 4.49 -12.05 42.72
CA THR A 835 4.53 -10.57 42.65
C THR A 835 4.31 -10.06 41.21
N VAL A 836 4.98 -10.69 40.26
CA VAL A 836 4.88 -10.28 38.84
C VAL A 836 3.51 -10.59 38.28
N LYS A 837 2.94 -11.74 38.62
CA LYS A 837 1.57 -12.14 38.23
C LYS A 837 0.53 -11.15 38.74
N ASP A 838 0.61 -10.74 40.01
CA ASP A 838 -0.29 -9.72 40.57
C ASP A 838 -0.13 -8.36 39.89
N ILE A 839 1.12 -7.95 39.58
CA ILE A 839 1.38 -6.71 38.84
C ILE A 839 0.75 -6.79 37.47
N LEU A 840 0.98 -7.87 36.73
CA LEU A 840 0.53 -8.05 35.33
C LEU A 840 -0.99 -8.05 35.25
N ILE A 841 -1.68 -8.91 36.03
CA ILE A 841 -3.14 -8.98 36.02
C ILE A 841 -3.73 -7.64 36.46
N SER A 842 -3.26 -7.06 37.55
CA SER A 842 -3.77 -5.76 38.03
C SER A 842 -3.57 -4.64 37.04
N ALA A 843 -2.41 -4.57 36.37
CA ALA A 843 -2.14 -3.53 35.36
C ALA A 843 -3.02 -3.69 34.12
N MET A 844 -3.24 -4.91 33.64
CA MET A 844 -4.05 -5.17 32.47
C MET A 844 -5.55 -4.96 32.74
N GLU A 845 -6.08 -5.47 33.86
CA GLU A 845 -7.51 -5.38 34.17
C GLU A 845 -7.97 -3.96 34.55
N HIS A 846 -7.08 -3.16 35.18
CA HIS A 846 -7.44 -1.85 35.72
C HIS A 846 -6.86 -0.67 34.93
N VAL A 847 -6.37 -0.93 33.70
CA VAL A 847 -5.78 0.10 32.82
C VAL A 847 -6.78 1.21 32.45
N VAL A 848 -8.05 0.88 32.39
CA VAL A 848 -9.17 1.78 32.12
C VAL A 848 -10.44 1.34 32.85
N SER A 849 -11.27 2.29 33.27
CA SER A 849 -12.58 1.99 33.89
C SER A 849 -13.66 1.91 32.82
N LEU A 850 -14.27 0.73 32.67
CA LEU A 850 -15.32 0.45 31.69
C LEU A 850 -16.60 -0.09 32.38
N PRO A 851 -17.78 0.06 31.74
CA PRO A 851 -19.01 -0.59 32.20
C PRO A 851 -18.92 -2.12 32.29
N VAL A 852 -18.14 -2.72 31.39
CA VAL A 852 -17.79 -4.14 31.37
C VAL A 852 -16.34 -4.28 31.86
N PRO A 853 -16.07 -5.07 32.92
CA PRO A 853 -14.69 -5.26 33.38
C PRO A 853 -13.85 -5.98 32.35
N LEU A 854 -12.59 -5.57 32.23
CA LEU A 854 -11.58 -6.34 31.49
C LEU A 854 -11.20 -7.55 32.37
N ILE A 855 -11.05 -8.70 31.76
CA ILE A 855 -10.62 -9.94 32.43
C ILE A 855 -9.41 -10.47 31.68
N VAL A 856 -8.42 -10.92 32.45
CA VAL A 856 -7.16 -11.45 31.96
C VAL A 856 -6.99 -12.90 32.43
N GLU A 857 -6.71 -13.78 31.49
CA GLU A 857 -6.31 -15.16 31.78
C GLU A 857 -4.77 -15.20 31.80
N ALA A 858 -4.20 -15.70 32.91
CA ALA A 858 -2.74 -15.73 33.07
C ALA A 858 -2.27 -17.16 33.34
N THR A 859 -1.40 -17.67 32.48
CA THR A 859 -0.88 -19.03 32.51
C THR A 859 0.65 -19.03 32.63
N VAL A 860 1.19 -20.05 33.32
CA VAL A 860 2.64 -20.21 33.52
C VAL A 860 3.12 -21.46 32.80
N GLY A 861 4.25 -21.35 32.09
CA GLY A 861 4.84 -22.47 31.35
C GLY A 861 6.37 -22.48 31.35
N ASN A 862 6.95 -23.64 31.03
CA ASN A 862 8.39 -23.78 30.84
C ASN A 862 8.82 -23.53 29.37
N ASN A 863 7.86 -23.30 28.52
CA ASN A 863 8.03 -22.82 27.16
C ASN A 863 6.78 -22.00 26.78
N TRP A 864 6.81 -21.36 25.61
CA TRP A 864 5.70 -20.48 25.20
C TRP A 864 4.41 -21.28 24.92
N ASP A 865 4.46 -22.51 24.40
CA ASP A 865 3.26 -23.32 24.16
C ASP A 865 2.56 -23.72 25.45
N GLU A 866 3.33 -24.04 26.51
CA GLU A 866 2.77 -24.36 27.84
C GLU A 866 2.19 -23.14 28.57
N ALA A 867 2.76 -21.94 28.28
CA ALA A 867 2.31 -20.71 28.92
C ALA A 867 1.03 -20.15 28.30
N HIS A 868 0.67 -20.56 27.10
CA HIS A 868 -0.51 -20.08 26.34
C HIS A 868 -1.66 -21.13 26.38
#